data_4dc350f9806c46611b5dfb0ab5c82f09
#
_entry.id   4dc350f9806c46611b5dfb0ab5c82f09
#
_cell.length_a   1.000
_cell.length_b   1.000
_cell.length_c   1.000
_cell.angle_alpha   90.00
_cell.angle_beta   90.00
_cell.angle_gamma   90.00
#
_symmetry.space_group_name_H-M   'P 1'
#
loop_
_entity.id
_entity.type
_entity.pdbx_description
1 polymer ?
#
loop_
_entity_poly.entity_id
_entity_poly.type
_entity_poly.pdbx_seq_one_letter_code
_entity_poly.pdbx_strand_id
1 'polypeptide(L)'
;MLVMNGREDESLIAHEFGHVYFYGILANNEVNEPWLDEGFTTYQTTEYMTKKYGAHGYDPSLYDGYDKFPKKKFPKQSELFSDQWSAIKFQISGHDENISRPSHLFNSTRSYSQNAYTKPALMLFELKYILEDSLFSEVMKKYYSKWKFKHTNELRFINVVEDVVQEDMSWFFDPWLHTTHRLDYSIESFKKKYQKEGLWKIDLKIKNKGSRFLPIKVRAFHENGYEDFWWTNHSYRYDDIFSFSTTYSPIKIVLDPDAQTLDLDFRNNTTKMENKIIFNWPGLYYNPRDEYVYKWNPNFYYHKPSNDFSPGLSLSKTYGPYEKSFLSINYSTIINKAFWHIQSSRQPVHFFPRTKFKIWGYNKPGIKEYGAEIEKKWNLSYGRTPTQTFLIGIYHQPRYVQNEREFLRIDTSKKLAASYFTTSTSIGVFKLKLKTVSSLGFFSDWNFSKTEFESKASVSWKIGKNKSHVYKIPEFDLKFKNRIVVGKVLGNAPRHELFKIEGNQTYDFLRKRYLIDSFYGNSYLNEHYHLNGGGNIRGFIKDKKTAVNSMLSTSNELSIYKSLNKFNASTEFKTFFDGGFFGDDFGLDTAQLLANVGLGACFSSTFLGQELTLRIDFPFITFSDRTLTIEKRNWIFSFQRSF
;
A
#
# COMPACT_ATOMS: atom_id res chain seq x y z
N MET A 1 -18.58 -30.26 2.34
CA MET A 1 -19.45 -29.39 3.17
C MET A 1 -18.96 -27.96 2.97
N LEU A 2 -19.72 -27.15 2.28
CA LEU A 2 -19.39 -25.74 2.06
C LEU A 2 -19.50 -24.98 3.38
N VAL A 3 -18.39 -24.48 3.91
CA VAL A 3 -18.35 -23.72 5.15
C VAL A 3 -18.30 -22.23 4.79
N MET A 4 -19.45 -21.57 4.82
CA MET A 4 -19.56 -20.16 4.53
C MET A 4 -19.62 -19.32 5.79
N ASN A 5 -18.76 -18.33 5.90
CA ASN A 5 -18.64 -17.44 7.07
C ASN A 5 -19.56 -16.22 6.96
N GLY A 6 -20.89 -16.46 6.80
CA GLY A 6 -21.93 -15.49 7.10
C GLY A 6 -22.09 -14.27 6.18
N ARG A 7 -21.50 -14.23 4.99
CA ARG A 7 -21.84 -13.30 3.89
C ARG A 7 -22.10 -14.09 2.62
N GLU A 8 -23.22 -13.80 1.99
CA GLU A 8 -23.56 -14.31 0.66
C GLU A 8 -22.73 -13.56 -0.38
N ASP A 9 -21.46 -13.98 -0.54
CA ASP A 9 -20.56 -13.47 -1.57
C ASP A 9 -20.59 -14.45 -2.74
N GLU A 10 -21.15 -14.03 -3.87
CA GLU A 10 -21.32 -14.87 -5.04
C GLU A 10 -19.96 -15.36 -5.59
N SER A 11 -18.93 -14.53 -5.57
CA SER A 11 -17.59 -14.92 -5.98
C SER A 11 -17.04 -16.04 -5.09
N LEU A 12 -17.25 -15.94 -3.77
CA LEU A 12 -16.88 -16.99 -2.83
C LEU A 12 -17.66 -18.29 -3.07
N ILE A 13 -18.98 -18.19 -3.30
CA ILE A 13 -19.82 -19.36 -3.60
C ILE A 13 -19.34 -20.05 -4.88
N ALA A 14 -19.05 -19.29 -5.93
CA ALA A 14 -18.56 -19.83 -7.20
C ALA A 14 -17.17 -20.50 -7.02
N HIS A 15 -16.30 -19.92 -6.17
CA HIS A 15 -15.01 -20.49 -5.83
C HIS A 15 -15.16 -21.81 -5.10
N GLU A 16 -15.87 -21.84 -3.99
CA GLU A 16 -16.08 -23.05 -3.20
C GLU A 16 -16.80 -24.16 -4.00
N PHE A 17 -17.69 -23.78 -4.92
CA PHE A 17 -18.32 -24.73 -5.82
C PHE A 17 -17.33 -25.29 -6.85
N GLY A 18 -16.35 -24.52 -7.27
CA GLY A 18 -15.27 -24.94 -8.18
C GLY A 18 -14.46 -26.11 -7.63
N HIS A 19 -14.24 -26.17 -6.32
CA HIS A 19 -13.53 -27.26 -5.66
C HIS A 19 -14.23 -28.64 -5.80
N VAL A 20 -15.52 -28.68 -6.17
CA VAL A 20 -16.17 -29.93 -6.53
C VAL A 20 -15.51 -30.58 -7.76
N TYR A 21 -15.02 -29.76 -8.69
CA TYR A 21 -14.31 -30.23 -9.88
C TYR A 21 -12.80 -30.40 -9.64
N PHE A 22 -12.13 -29.35 -9.17
CA PHE A 22 -10.66 -29.26 -9.13
C PHE A 22 -10.02 -29.79 -7.85
N TYR A 23 -10.79 -30.41 -7.00
CA TYR A 23 -10.33 -31.19 -5.88
C TYR A 23 -11.17 -32.46 -5.71
N GLY A 24 -12.49 -32.32 -5.78
CA GLY A 24 -13.41 -33.43 -5.54
C GLY A 24 -13.41 -34.47 -6.65
N ILE A 25 -13.41 -34.05 -7.92
CA ILE A 25 -13.46 -34.95 -9.09
C ILE A 25 -12.08 -35.17 -9.69
N LEU A 26 -11.29 -34.11 -9.84
CA LEU A 26 -9.89 -34.16 -10.28
C LEU A 26 -9.00 -34.16 -9.04
N ALA A 27 -8.84 -35.31 -8.41
CA ALA A 27 -8.23 -35.45 -7.10
C ALA A 27 -6.70 -35.18 -7.15
N ASN A 28 -6.31 -33.93 -6.95
CA ASN A 28 -4.92 -33.52 -6.79
C ASN A 28 -4.46 -33.60 -5.33
N ASN A 29 -3.17 -33.46 -5.10
CA ASN A 29 -2.61 -33.34 -3.77
C ASN A 29 -2.48 -31.85 -3.40
N GLU A 30 -3.49 -31.29 -2.73
CA GLU A 30 -3.54 -29.87 -2.33
C GLU A 30 -2.39 -29.42 -1.39
N VAL A 31 -1.74 -30.36 -0.71
CA VAL A 31 -0.59 -30.06 0.13
C VAL A 31 0.67 -29.86 -0.69
N ASN A 32 0.89 -30.69 -1.70
CA ASN A 32 2.10 -30.64 -2.52
C ASN A 32 1.96 -29.72 -3.73
N GLU A 33 0.78 -29.66 -4.32
CA GLU A 33 0.49 -28.92 -5.56
C GLU A 33 -0.80 -28.09 -5.41
N PRO A 34 -0.84 -27.14 -4.45
CA PRO A 34 -2.07 -26.38 -4.14
C PRO A 34 -2.60 -25.60 -5.34
N TRP A 35 -1.77 -25.23 -6.30
CA TRP A 35 -2.13 -24.46 -7.47
C TRP A 35 -3.09 -25.21 -8.43
N LEU A 36 -3.06 -26.57 -8.43
CA LEU A 36 -3.99 -27.39 -9.24
C LEU A 36 -5.43 -27.34 -8.73
N ASP A 37 -5.60 -27.06 -7.45
CA ASP A 37 -6.89 -26.88 -6.83
C ASP A 37 -7.29 -25.40 -6.86
N GLU A 38 -6.59 -24.58 -6.12
CA GLU A 38 -6.89 -23.18 -5.88
C GLU A 38 -6.75 -22.28 -7.13
N GLY A 39 -5.76 -22.57 -7.96
CA GLY A 39 -5.51 -21.83 -9.19
C GLY A 39 -6.57 -22.05 -10.23
N PHE A 40 -6.96 -23.29 -10.47
CA PHE A 40 -8.05 -23.64 -11.40
C PHE A 40 -9.39 -23.13 -10.92
N THR A 41 -9.67 -23.25 -9.64
CA THR A 41 -10.89 -22.75 -9.02
C THR A 41 -10.97 -21.22 -9.11
N THR A 42 -9.87 -20.51 -8.85
CA THR A 42 -9.80 -19.05 -9.02
C THR A 42 -10.00 -18.64 -10.47
N TYR A 43 -9.38 -19.34 -11.44
CA TYR A 43 -9.58 -19.12 -12.86
C TYR A 43 -11.07 -19.25 -13.23
N GLN A 44 -11.70 -20.35 -12.83
CA GLN A 44 -13.13 -20.61 -13.13
C GLN A 44 -14.03 -19.55 -12.50
N THR A 45 -13.75 -19.12 -11.29
CA THR A 45 -14.50 -18.06 -10.60
C THR A 45 -14.42 -16.75 -11.37
N THR A 46 -13.23 -16.33 -11.77
CA THR A 46 -13.03 -15.11 -12.56
C THR A 46 -13.70 -15.18 -13.93
N GLU A 47 -13.66 -16.32 -14.61
CA GLU A 47 -14.39 -16.55 -15.86
C GLU A 47 -15.91 -16.46 -15.67
N TYR A 48 -16.44 -17.08 -14.63
CA TYR A 48 -17.86 -17.02 -14.29
C TYR A 48 -18.32 -15.58 -14.03
N MET A 49 -17.60 -14.86 -13.18
CA MET A 49 -17.91 -13.47 -12.84
C MET A 49 -17.83 -12.55 -14.07
N THR A 50 -16.83 -12.78 -14.93
CA THR A 50 -16.65 -12.03 -16.17
C THR A 50 -17.80 -12.31 -17.17
N LYS A 51 -18.22 -13.56 -17.33
CA LYS A 51 -19.37 -13.90 -18.18
C LYS A 51 -20.67 -13.32 -17.68
N LYS A 52 -20.90 -13.35 -16.36
CA LYS A 52 -22.15 -12.89 -15.76
C LYS A 52 -22.28 -11.36 -15.72
N TYR A 53 -21.22 -10.67 -15.38
CA TYR A 53 -21.25 -9.23 -15.13
C TYR A 53 -20.50 -8.40 -16.18
N GLY A 54 -19.82 -9.05 -17.14
CA GLY A 54 -18.98 -8.41 -18.16
C GLY A 54 -17.57 -8.13 -17.64
N ALA A 55 -16.65 -7.85 -18.58
CA ALA A 55 -15.24 -7.59 -18.27
C ALA A 55 -15.02 -6.41 -17.28
N HIS A 56 -15.98 -5.52 -17.16
CA HIS A 56 -15.98 -4.37 -16.24
C HIS A 56 -17.13 -4.43 -15.22
N GLY A 57 -17.79 -5.57 -15.12
CA GLY A 57 -18.84 -5.83 -14.16
C GLY A 57 -18.31 -6.22 -12.79
N TYR A 58 -19.19 -6.26 -11.81
CA TYR A 58 -18.88 -6.70 -10.46
C TYR A 58 -20.13 -7.26 -9.78
N ASP A 59 -19.90 -8.07 -8.76
CA ASP A 59 -20.96 -8.55 -7.90
C ASP A 59 -21.54 -7.37 -7.08
N PRO A 60 -22.83 -7.04 -7.27
CA PRO A 60 -23.45 -5.94 -6.54
C PRO A 60 -23.50 -6.17 -5.01
N SER A 61 -23.43 -7.42 -4.54
CA SER A 61 -23.50 -7.75 -3.12
C SER A 61 -22.27 -7.28 -2.32
N LEU A 62 -21.12 -7.11 -2.98
CA LEU A 62 -19.87 -6.70 -2.35
C LEU A 62 -19.78 -5.20 -2.05
N TYR A 63 -20.59 -4.36 -2.69
CA TYR A 63 -20.45 -2.91 -2.67
C TYR A 63 -21.79 -2.19 -2.51
N ASP A 64 -22.32 -2.18 -1.30
CA ASP A 64 -23.48 -1.37 -0.95
C ASP A 64 -23.26 0.10 -1.35
N GLY A 65 -24.08 0.59 -2.25
CA GLY A 65 -24.09 1.99 -2.68
C GLY A 65 -23.34 2.29 -3.99
N TYR A 66 -22.71 1.30 -4.65
CA TYR A 66 -22.05 1.53 -5.95
C TYR A 66 -23.07 1.77 -7.08
N ASP A 67 -24.31 1.34 -6.94
CA ASP A 67 -25.39 1.60 -7.91
C ASP A 67 -25.70 3.09 -8.13
N LYS A 68 -25.26 3.95 -7.21
CA LYS A 68 -25.40 5.40 -7.30
C LYS A 68 -24.39 6.06 -8.25
N PHE A 69 -23.37 5.34 -8.71
CA PHE A 69 -22.37 5.90 -9.64
C PHE A 69 -22.71 5.59 -11.10
N PRO A 70 -22.42 6.48 -12.03
CA PRO A 70 -22.65 6.25 -13.45
C PRO A 70 -21.71 5.17 -14.00
N LYS A 71 -22.17 3.92 -13.98
CA LYS A 71 -21.43 2.70 -14.40
C LYS A 71 -20.80 2.81 -15.79
N LYS A 72 -21.45 3.50 -16.73
CA LYS A 72 -20.93 3.71 -18.09
C LYS A 72 -19.69 4.62 -18.13
N LYS A 73 -19.55 5.54 -17.16
CA LYS A 73 -18.46 6.53 -17.14
C LYS A 73 -17.22 6.04 -16.40
N PHE A 74 -17.40 5.13 -15.43
CA PHE A 74 -16.34 4.61 -14.58
C PHE A 74 -16.54 3.11 -14.41
N PRO A 75 -16.18 2.32 -15.44
CA PRO A 75 -16.27 0.89 -15.32
C PRO A 75 -15.39 0.43 -14.17
N LYS A 76 -15.89 -0.44 -13.33
CA LYS A 76 -15.09 -1.10 -12.32
C LYS A 76 -14.02 -1.94 -13.04
N GLN A 77 -12.87 -2.08 -12.42
CA GLN A 77 -11.89 -3.07 -12.85
C GLN A 77 -12.49 -4.48 -12.74
N SER A 78 -12.29 -5.28 -13.76
CA SER A 78 -12.61 -6.71 -13.70
C SER A 78 -11.79 -7.40 -12.60
N GLU A 79 -12.22 -8.55 -12.16
CA GLU A 79 -11.44 -9.39 -11.23
C GLU A 79 -10.07 -9.71 -11.82
N LEU A 80 -10.01 -10.04 -13.11
CA LEU A 80 -8.75 -10.27 -13.81
C LEU A 80 -7.76 -9.09 -13.66
N PHE A 81 -8.20 -7.85 -13.86
CA PHE A 81 -7.33 -6.68 -13.64
C PHE A 81 -6.89 -6.51 -12.20
N SER A 82 -7.79 -6.81 -11.25
CA SER A 82 -7.47 -6.77 -9.82
C SER A 82 -6.38 -7.79 -9.50
N ASP A 83 -6.50 -9.00 -10.02
CA ASP A 83 -5.55 -10.08 -9.84
C ASP A 83 -4.20 -9.77 -10.49
N GLN A 84 -4.20 -9.22 -11.70
CA GLN A 84 -2.98 -8.75 -12.36
C GLN A 84 -2.25 -7.69 -11.52
N TRP A 85 -2.95 -6.67 -11.01
CA TRP A 85 -2.34 -5.67 -10.13
C TRP A 85 -1.82 -6.26 -8.82
N SER A 86 -2.54 -7.23 -8.26
CA SER A 86 -2.12 -7.94 -7.04
C SER A 86 -0.83 -8.73 -7.28
N ALA A 87 -0.78 -9.50 -8.38
CA ALA A 87 0.39 -10.27 -8.78
C ALA A 87 1.60 -9.38 -9.11
N ILE A 88 1.42 -8.31 -9.89
CA ILE A 88 2.47 -7.34 -10.21
C ILE A 88 3.04 -6.73 -8.93
N LYS A 89 2.17 -6.26 -8.02
CA LYS A 89 2.58 -5.68 -6.74
C LYS A 89 3.36 -6.68 -5.88
N PHE A 90 2.98 -7.94 -5.94
CA PHE A 90 3.68 -9.02 -5.24
C PHE A 90 5.05 -9.30 -5.89
N GLN A 91 5.12 -9.44 -7.20
CA GLN A 91 6.35 -9.68 -7.94
C GLN A 91 7.41 -8.59 -7.71
N ILE A 92 7.00 -7.31 -7.76
CA ILE A 92 7.94 -6.20 -7.52
C ILE A 92 8.31 -6.01 -6.06
N SER A 93 7.55 -6.59 -5.14
CA SER A 93 7.87 -6.55 -3.71
C SER A 93 9.10 -7.39 -3.36
N GLY A 94 9.48 -8.30 -4.27
CA GLY A 94 10.59 -9.23 -4.12
C GLY A 94 10.34 -10.37 -3.13
N HIS A 95 9.07 -10.64 -2.85
CA HIS A 95 8.62 -11.82 -2.08
C HIS A 95 8.13 -12.94 -3.00
N ASP A 96 8.32 -12.77 -4.31
CA ASP A 96 7.84 -13.70 -5.30
C ASP A 96 8.52 -15.06 -5.16
N GLU A 97 7.74 -16.11 -5.33
CA GLU A 97 8.17 -17.51 -5.27
C GLU A 97 7.60 -18.26 -6.47
N ASN A 98 8.15 -19.42 -6.76
CA ASN A 98 7.62 -20.30 -7.80
C ASN A 98 6.25 -20.88 -7.40
N ILE A 99 5.41 -21.16 -8.40
CA ILE A 99 4.04 -21.69 -8.21
C ILE A 99 4.07 -23.12 -7.73
N SER A 100 4.85 -23.99 -8.41
CA SER A 100 4.96 -25.42 -8.07
C SER A 100 5.80 -25.61 -6.81
N ARG A 101 5.10 -25.55 -5.65
CA ARG A 101 5.70 -25.64 -4.34
C ARG A 101 4.70 -26.14 -3.31
N PRO A 102 5.11 -27.04 -2.40
CA PRO A 102 4.26 -27.51 -1.30
C PRO A 102 3.73 -26.35 -0.44
N SER A 103 2.48 -26.43 -0.04
CA SER A 103 1.76 -25.37 0.67
C SER A 103 2.46 -24.89 1.96
N HIS A 104 3.05 -25.82 2.72
CA HIS A 104 3.74 -25.52 3.98
C HIS A 104 5.14 -24.90 3.80
N LEU A 105 5.68 -24.89 2.58
CA LEU A 105 6.99 -24.30 2.27
C LEU A 105 6.91 -22.84 1.81
N PHE A 106 5.72 -22.30 1.57
CA PHE A 106 5.59 -20.88 1.23
C PHE A 106 6.00 -19.98 2.40
N ASN A 107 6.73 -18.93 2.09
CA ASN A 107 7.36 -18.04 3.06
C ASN A 107 6.37 -17.23 3.92
N SER A 108 5.13 -17.08 3.47
CA SER A 108 4.07 -16.37 4.18
C SER A 108 2.70 -16.74 3.63
N THR A 109 1.64 -16.48 4.40
CA THR A 109 0.24 -16.61 3.94
C THR A 109 -0.01 -15.79 2.67
N ARG A 110 0.61 -14.61 2.54
CA ARG A 110 0.49 -13.80 1.33
C ARG A 110 1.18 -14.45 0.13
N SER A 111 2.35 -15.06 0.33
CA SER A 111 3.04 -15.80 -0.73
C SER A 111 2.23 -17.01 -1.16
N TYR A 112 1.67 -17.76 -0.22
CA TYR A 112 0.74 -18.85 -0.50
C TYR A 112 -0.44 -18.37 -1.33
N SER A 113 -1.16 -17.34 -0.88
CA SER A 113 -2.32 -16.79 -1.61
C SER A 113 -1.98 -16.34 -3.04
N GLN A 114 -0.81 -15.73 -3.25
CA GLN A 114 -0.41 -15.30 -4.60
C GLN A 114 0.01 -16.46 -5.49
N ASN A 115 0.71 -17.46 -4.97
CA ASN A 115 1.29 -18.52 -5.78
C ASN A 115 0.40 -19.76 -5.90
N ALA A 116 -0.56 -19.97 -4.98
CA ALA A 116 -1.54 -21.05 -5.12
C ALA A 116 -2.82 -20.60 -5.85
N TYR A 117 -3.24 -19.34 -5.71
CA TYR A 117 -4.50 -18.80 -6.25
C TYR A 117 -4.26 -17.89 -7.46
N THR A 118 -3.72 -16.68 -7.21
CA THR A 118 -3.72 -15.59 -8.19
C THR A 118 -2.83 -15.87 -9.40
N LYS A 119 -1.57 -16.22 -9.19
CA LYS A 119 -0.63 -16.45 -10.30
C LYS A 119 -0.99 -17.65 -11.17
N PRO A 120 -1.38 -18.83 -10.64
CA PRO A 120 -1.79 -19.94 -11.49
C PRO A 120 -3.09 -19.66 -12.23
N ALA A 121 -4.03 -18.91 -11.69
CA ALA A 121 -5.21 -18.46 -12.45
C ALA A 121 -4.78 -17.56 -13.62
N LEU A 122 -3.86 -16.62 -13.41
CA LEU A 122 -3.30 -15.78 -14.48
C LEU A 122 -2.51 -16.58 -15.51
N MET A 123 -1.80 -17.63 -15.09
CA MET A 123 -1.16 -18.59 -16.02
C MET A 123 -2.19 -19.26 -16.92
N LEU A 124 -3.33 -19.70 -16.39
CA LEU A 124 -4.39 -20.30 -17.19
C LEU A 124 -5.05 -19.30 -18.14
N PHE A 125 -5.19 -18.02 -17.75
CA PHE A 125 -5.62 -16.96 -18.66
C PHE A 125 -4.63 -16.74 -19.78
N GLU A 126 -3.32 -16.73 -19.51
CA GLU A 126 -2.32 -16.63 -20.57
C GLU A 126 -2.28 -17.87 -21.46
N LEU A 127 -2.45 -19.08 -20.91
CA LEU A 127 -2.59 -20.31 -21.69
C LEU A 127 -3.79 -20.22 -22.64
N LYS A 128 -4.93 -19.78 -22.13
CA LYS A 128 -6.14 -19.54 -22.93
C LYS A 128 -5.91 -18.50 -24.02
N TYR A 129 -5.17 -17.44 -23.71
CA TYR A 129 -4.85 -16.37 -24.66
C TYR A 129 -4.01 -16.86 -25.85
N ILE A 130 -3.00 -17.72 -25.62
CA ILE A 130 -2.18 -18.27 -26.69
C ILE A 130 -2.82 -19.42 -27.47
N LEU A 131 -3.70 -20.23 -26.83
CA LEU A 131 -4.40 -21.35 -27.44
C LEU A 131 -5.73 -20.95 -28.07
N GLU A 132 -6.21 -19.76 -27.80
CA GLU A 132 -7.56 -19.30 -28.10
C GLU A 132 -8.67 -20.17 -27.47
N ASP A 133 -9.92 -19.69 -27.45
CA ASP A 133 -11.04 -20.32 -26.74
C ASP A 133 -11.29 -21.77 -27.16
N SER A 134 -11.16 -22.09 -28.45
CA SER A 134 -11.48 -23.41 -29.00
C SER A 134 -10.52 -24.48 -28.48
N LEU A 135 -9.23 -24.27 -28.67
CA LEU A 135 -8.21 -25.24 -28.31
C LEU A 135 -8.06 -25.35 -26.78
N PHE A 136 -8.15 -24.23 -26.06
CA PHE A 136 -8.16 -24.25 -24.60
C PHE A 136 -9.37 -25.04 -24.06
N SER A 137 -10.56 -24.88 -24.64
CA SER A 137 -11.75 -25.65 -24.26
C SER A 137 -11.55 -27.15 -24.51
N GLU A 138 -10.88 -27.53 -25.61
CA GLU A 138 -10.51 -28.91 -25.88
C GLU A 138 -9.57 -29.49 -24.81
N VAL A 139 -8.52 -28.74 -24.44
CA VAL A 139 -7.60 -29.10 -23.35
C VAL A 139 -8.38 -29.38 -22.07
N MET A 140 -9.24 -28.47 -21.65
CA MET A 140 -10.00 -28.61 -20.39
C MET A 140 -10.95 -29.81 -20.43
N LYS A 141 -11.64 -30.05 -21.54
CA LYS A 141 -12.50 -31.23 -21.73
C LYS A 141 -11.72 -32.54 -21.71
N LYS A 142 -10.55 -32.57 -22.38
CA LYS A 142 -9.67 -33.74 -22.39
C LYS A 142 -9.08 -34.02 -21.03
N TYR A 143 -8.65 -32.97 -20.31
CA TYR A 143 -8.15 -33.08 -18.95
C TYR A 143 -9.21 -33.69 -18.02
N TYR A 144 -10.43 -33.14 -18.02
CA TYR A 144 -11.54 -33.69 -17.25
C TYR A 144 -11.86 -35.13 -17.64
N SER A 145 -12.05 -35.44 -18.92
CA SER A 145 -12.45 -36.76 -19.38
C SER A 145 -11.42 -37.85 -19.06
N LYS A 146 -10.13 -37.55 -19.15
CA LYS A 146 -9.02 -38.46 -18.91
C LYS A 146 -8.77 -38.71 -17.42
N TRP A 147 -8.98 -37.67 -16.58
CA TRP A 147 -8.55 -37.68 -15.19
C TRP A 147 -9.71 -37.63 -14.16
N LYS A 148 -10.95 -37.47 -14.54
CA LYS A 148 -12.10 -37.52 -13.60
C LYS A 148 -12.08 -38.82 -12.78
N PHE A 149 -12.29 -38.66 -11.46
CA PHE A 149 -12.22 -39.71 -10.45
C PHE A 149 -10.86 -40.44 -10.35
N LYS A 150 -9.79 -39.77 -10.73
CA LYS A 150 -8.43 -40.26 -10.61
C LYS A 150 -7.56 -39.17 -9.98
N HIS A 151 -6.45 -39.60 -9.38
CA HIS A 151 -5.45 -38.67 -8.90
C HIS A 151 -4.74 -37.98 -10.07
N THR A 152 -4.64 -36.66 -10.01
CA THR A 152 -3.93 -35.85 -11.01
C THR A 152 -2.74 -35.13 -10.38
N ASN A 153 -1.84 -34.60 -11.19
CA ASN A 153 -0.69 -33.80 -10.79
C ASN A 153 -0.27 -32.88 -11.95
N GLU A 154 0.72 -32.05 -11.70
CA GLU A 154 1.28 -31.11 -12.67
C GLU A 154 1.62 -31.75 -14.01
N LEU A 155 2.43 -32.79 -14.01
CA LEU A 155 2.88 -33.47 -15.23
C LEU A 155 1.69 -34.00 -16.04
N ARG A 156 0.65 -34.50 -15.38
CA ARG A 156 -0.55 -35.02 -16.03
C ARG A 156 -1.38 -33.93 -16.73
N PHE A 157 -1.40 -32.74 -16.17
CA PHE A 157 -2.03 -31.59 -16.81
C PHE A 157 -1.21 -31.12 -18.03
N ILE A 158 0.10 -30.95 -17.87
CA ILE A 158 1.01 -30.55 -18.95
C ILE A 158 0.92 -31.51 -20.12
N ASN A 159 1.03 -32.82 -19.88
CA ASN A 159 0.92 -33.84 -20.93
C ASN A 159 -0.45 -33.80 -21.66
N VAL A 160 -1.52 -33.39 -21.02
CA VAL A 160 -2.81 -33.21 -21.71
C VAL A 160 -2.78 -31.97 -22.62
N VAL A 161 -2.14 -30.89 -22.20
CA VAL A 161 -1.95 -29.70 -23.03
C VAL A 161 -1.12 -30.06 -24.26
N GLU A 162 0.03 -30.68 -24.09
CA GLU A 162 0.93 -31.11 -25.16
C GLU A 162 0.28 -32.12 -26.10
N ASP A 163 -0.52 -33.06 -25.57
CA ASP A 163 -1.32 -34.02 -26.34
C ASP A 163 -2.39 -33.33 -27.23
N VAL A 164 -2.87 -32.14 -26.89
CA VAL A 164 -3.83 -31.37 -27.69
C VAL A 164 -3.12 -30.44 -28.66
N VAL A 165 -2.10 -29.75 -28.19
CA VAL A 165 -1.36 -28.74 -28.96
C VAL A 165 -0.41 -29.41 -29.96
N GLN A 166 0.04 -30.64 -29.70
CA GLN A 166 1.03 -31.40 -30.47
C GLN A 166 2.41 -30.71 -30.52
N GLU A 167 2.74 -29.96 -29.45
CA GLU A 167 4.01 -29.27 -29.29
C GLU A 167 4.50 -29.38 -27.84
N ASP A 168 5.83 -29.30 -27.63
CA ASP A 168 6.40 -29.18 -26.30
C ASP A 168 6.07 -27.81 -25.71
N MET A 169 5.42 -27.81 -24.55
CA MET A 169 4.97 -26.60 -23.85
C MET A 169 5.85 -26.23 -22.64
N SER A 170 7.02 -26.83 -22.49
CA SER A 170 7.96 -26.53 -21.42
C SER A 170 8.38 -25.05 -21.40
N TRP A 171 8.52 -24.43 -22.58
CA TRP A 171 8.80 -23.01 -22.72
C TRP A 171 7.77 -22.09 -22.06
N PHE A 172 6.52 -22.55 -21.95
CA PHE A 172 5.43 -21.84 -21.27
C PHE A 172 5.36 -22.19 -19.79
N PHE A 173 5.33 -23.50 -19.44
CA PHE A 173 5.09 -23.96 -18.08
C PHE A 173 6.28 -23.78 -17.14
N ASP A 174 7.50 -24.07 -17.56
CA ASP A 174 8.67 -23.99 -16.67
C ASP A 174 8.90 -22.59 -16.11
N PRO A 175 8.84 -21.51 -16.92
CA PRO A 175 8.96 -20.16 -16.38
C PRO A 175 7.89 -19.78 -15.37
N TRP A 176 6.66 -20.29 -15.53
CA TRP A 176 5.57 -20.02 -14.62
C TRP A 176 5.63 -20.86 -13.33
N LEU A 177 5.85 -22.15 -13.46
CA LEU A 177 5.71 -23.11 -12.36
C LEU A 177 6.96 -23.18 -11.49
N HIS A 178 8.14 -23.18 -12.11
CA HIS A 178 9.41 -23.48 -11.44
C HIS A 178 10.32 -22.29 -11.23
N THR A 179 9.97 -21.10 -11.79
CA THR A 179 10.78 -19.90 -11.67
C THR A 179 9.97 -18.69 -11.17
N THR A 180 10.66 -17.57 -10.97
CA THR A 180 10.05 -16.27 -10.76
C THR A 180 10.27 -15.34 -11.96
N HIS A 181 10.36 -15.91 -13.14
CA HIS A 181 10.53 -15.18 -14.38
C HIS A 181 9.31 -14.28 -14.67
N ARG A 182 9.56 -13.13 -15.28
CA ARG A 182 8.56 -12.09 -15.50
C ARG A 182 8.46 -11.73 -16.96
N LEU A 183 7.27 -11.41 -17.41
CA LEU A 183 7.03 -10.83 -18.73
C LEU A 183 7.12 -9.31 -18.61
N ASP A 184 7.84 -8.67 -19.52
CA ASP A 184 7.89 -7.21 -19.68
C ASP A 184 8.35 -6.87 -21.09
N TYR A 185 7.42 -6.67 -21.97
CA TYR A 185 7.70 -6.19 -23.32
C TYR A 185 7.66 -4.68 -23.38
N SER A 186 8.41 -4.09 -24.27
CA SER A 186 8.40 -2.65 -24.50
C SER A 186 8.52 -2.31 -25.97
N ILE A 187 7.78 -1.31 -26.38
CA ILE A 187 7.99 -0.64 -27.67
C ILE A 187 9.12 0.37 -27.50
N GLU A 188 10.26 0.09 -28.11
CA GLU A 188 11.41 1.01 -28.08
C GLU A 188 11.28 2.12 -29.14
N SER A 189 10.80 1.74 -30.32
CA SER A 189 10.54 2.67 -31.42
C SER A 189 9.69 2.01 -32.50
N PHE A 190 9.06 2.83 -33.33
CA PHE A 190 8.46 2.33 -34.56
C PHE A 190 8.75 3.29 -35.72
N LYS A 191 8.85 2.71 -36.94
CA LYS A 191 8.98 3.45 -38.19
C LYS A 191 7.82 3.09 -39.08
N LYS A 192 7.29 4.07 -39.81
CA LYS A 192 6.22 3.84 -40.78
C LYS A 192 6.64 4.41 -42.13
N LYS A 193 6.42 3.65 -43.20
CA LYS A 193 6.72 4.04 -44.54
C LYS A 193 5.56 3.69 -45.47
N TYR A 194 5.09 4.66 -46.21
CA TYR A 194 4.07 4.43 -47.22
C TYR A 194 4.65 3.66 -48.40
N GLN A 195 3.97 2.62 -48.87
CA GLN A 195 4.34 1.77 -50.01
C GLN A 195 3.48 2.10 -51.21
N LYS A 196 3.99 1.80 -52.41
CA LYS A 196 3.32 2.12 -53.70
C LYS A 196 1.94 1.47 -53.87
N GLU A 197 1.68 0.41 -53.12
CA GLU A 197 0.39 -0.34 -53.17
C GLU A 197 -0.70 0.19 -52.25
N GLY A 198 -0.53 1.39 -51.70
CA GLY A 198 -1.51 1.99 -50.80
C GLY A 198 -1.43 1.51 -49.35
N LEU A 199 -0.42 0.69 -49.02
CA LEU A 199 -0.20 0.16 -47.69
C LEU A 199 0.89 0.92 -46.94
N TRP A 200 0.81 0.90 -45.62
CA TRP A 200 1.84 1.40 -44.74
C TRP A 200 2.66 0.23 -44.18
N LYS A 201 3.94 0.17 -44.51
CA LYS A 201 4.88 -0.74 -43.84
C LYS A 201 5.27 -0.18 -42.49
N ILE A 202 5.16 -0.99 -41.44
CA ILE A 202 5.50 -0.67 -40.07
C ILE A 202 6.64 -1.57 -39.63
N ASP A 203 7.72 -0.97 -39.14
CA ASP A 203 8.84 -1.68 -38.52
C ASP A 203 8.80 -1.30 -37.04
N LEU A 204 8.33 -2.20 -36.18
CA LEU A 204 8.16 -2.03 -34.75
C LEU A 204 9.31 -2.71 -34.01
N LYS A 205 10.14 -1.93 -33.30
CA LYS A 205 11.19 -2.47 -32.46
C LYS A 205 10.63 -2.81 -31.09
N ILE A 206 10.55 -4.10 -30.78
CA ILE A 206 10.09 -4.66 -29.51
C ILE A 206 11.30 -5.14 -28.73
N LYS A 207 11.34 -4.83 -27.44
CA LYS A 207 12.35 -5.30 -26.50
C LYS A 207 11.72 -6.08 -25.37
N ASN A 208 12.25 -7.24 -25.04
CA ASN A 208 11.89 -7.96 -23.84
C ASN A 208 12.80 -7.49 -22.69
N LYS A 209 12.23 -6.79 -21.71
CA LYS A 209 12.89 -6.37 -20.46
C LYS A 209 12.73 -7.40 -19.35
N GLY A 210 11.86 -8.39 -19.58
CA GLY A 210 11.62 -9.49 -18.68
C GLY A 210 12.59 -10.65 -18.87
N SER A 211 12.24 -11.77 -18.28
CA SER A 211 12.98 -13.04 -18.35
C SER A 211 12.12 -14.20 -18.90
N ARG A 212 10.85 -13.91 -19.20
CA ARG A 212 9.90 -14.82 -19.82
C ARG A 212 9.43 -14.21 -21.16
N PHE A 213 9.05 -15.04 -22.09
CA PHE A 213 8.48 -14.61 -23.36
C PHE A 213 7.12 -15.28 -23.59
N LEU A 214 6.32 -14.65 -24.44
CA LEU A 214 4.98 -15.11 -24.82
C LEU A 214 4.66 -14.55 -26.21
N PRO A 215 3.99 -15.29 -27.09
CA PRO A 215 3.35 -14.70 -28.26
C PRO A 215 2.39 -13.60 -27.84
N ILE A 216 2.41 -12.47 -28.55
CA ILE A 216 1.62 -11.32 -28.13
C ILE A 216 0.89 -10.67 -29.31
N LYS A 217 -0.35 -10.26 -29.08
CA LYS A 217 -1.13 -9.49 -30.05
C LYS A 217 -0.62 -8.05 -30.10
N VAL A 218 -0.46 -7.55 -31.31
CA VAL A 218 -0.07 -6.16 -31.61
C VAL A 218 -1.24 -5.48 -32.30
N ARG A 219 -1.76 -4.42 -31.73
CA ARG A 219 -2.86 -3.64 -32.30
C ARG A 219 -2.37 -2.30 -32.80
N ALA A 220 -2.59 -2.06 -34.08
CA ALA A 220 -2.33 -0.77 -34.72
C ALA A 220 -3.63 0.02 -34.85
N PHE A 221 -3.77 1.11 -34.10
CA PHE A 221 -4.93 2.00 -34.15
C PHE A 221 -4.71 3.06 -35.24
N HIS A 222 -5.76 3.37 -35.99
CA HIS A 222 -5.81 4.42 -36.98
C HIS A 222 -7.16 5.18 -36.90
N GLU A 223 -7.35 6.21 -37.68
CA GLU A 223 -8.58 7.05 -37.61
C GLU A 223 -9.88 6.28 -37.88
N ASN A 224 -9.81 5.22 -38.70
CA ASN A 224 -10.97 4.42 -39.12
C ASN A 224 -11.15 3.10 -38.30
N GLY A 225 -10.39 2.88 -37.24
CA GLY A 225 -10.47 1.67 -36.44
C GLY A 225 -9.11 1.11 -36.04
N TYR A 226 -8.95 -0.19 -36.10
CA TYR A 226 -7.70 -0.86 -35.77
C TYR A 226 -7.50 -2.13 -36.60
N GLU A 227 -6.24 -2.59 -36.66
CA GLU A 227 -5.81 -3.86 -37.24
C GLU A 227 -4.98 -4.63 -36.22
N ASP A 228 -5.21 -5.94 -36.09
CA ASP A 228 -4.52 -6.82 -35.13
C ASP A 228 -3.53 -7.73 -35.85
N PHE A 229 -2.39 -7.94 -35.24
CA PHE A 229 -1.30 -8.80 -35.71
C PHE A 229 -0.79 -9.64 -34.56
N TRP A 230 -0.26 -10.83 -34.85
CA TRP A 230 0.41 -11.65 -33.87
C TRP A 230 1.93 -11.59 -34.05
N TRP A 231 2.62 -11.24 -33.00
CA TRP A 231 4.07 -11.37 -32.92
C TRP A 231 4.40 -12.66 -32.16
N THR A 232 4.98 -13.64 -32.87
CA THR A 232 5.22 -15.01 -32.43
C THR A 232 6.71 -15.35 -32.35
N ASN A 233 7.56 -14.36 -32.16
CA ASN A 233 8.99 -14.61 -32.11
C ASN A 233 9.39 -15.46 -30.91
N HIS A 234 9.66 -16.73 -31.13
CA HIS A 234 10.11 -17.69 -30.11
C HIS A 234 11.61 -17.58 -29.81
N SER A 235 12.33 -16.66 -30.46
CA SER A 235 13.76 -16.48 -30.17
C SER A 235 13.90 -15.71 -28.83
N TYR A 236 14.72 -16.22 -27.92
CA TYR A 236 15.14 -15.57 -26.66
C TYR A 236 15.92 -14.26 -26.88
N ARG A 237 15.78 -13.61 -28.05
CA ARG A 237 16.42 -12.35 -28.33
C ARG A 237 15.74 -11.24 -27.55
N TYR A 238 16.52 -10.49 -26.82
CA TYR A 238 16.05 -9.36 -26.04
C TYR A 238 15.47 -8.21 -26.88
N ASP A 239 15.89 -8.09 -28.15
CA ASP A 239 15.45 -7.07 -29.10
C ASP A 239 15.04 -7.71 -30.42
N ASP A 240 13.88 -7.35 -30.96
CA ASP A 240 13.39 -7.80 -32.25
C ASP A 240 12.72 -6.68 -33.04
N ILE A 241 12.73 -6.79 -34.37
CA ILE A 241 12.01 -5.89 -35.27
C ILE A 241 10.86 -6.68 -35.90
N PHE A 242 9.66 -6.37 -35.44
CA PHE A 242 8.44 -6.92 -36.02
C PHE A 242 7.96 -6.03 -37.17
N SER A 243 7.95 -6.58 -38.38
CA SER A 243 7.52 -5.88 -39.61
C SER A 243 6.14 -6.37 -40.04
N PHE A 244 5.20 -5.45 -40.24
CA PHE A 244 3.86 -5.75 -40.73
C PHE A 244 3.34 -4.60 -41.61
N SER A 245 2.24 -4.82 -42.33
CA SER A 245 1.64 -3.80 -43.17
C SER A 245 0.21 -3.50 -42.72
N THR A 246 -0.15 -2.23 -42.74
CA THR A 246 -1.48 -1.72 -42.35
C THR A 246 -2.14 -0.98 -43.50
N THR A 247 -3.43 -1.01 -43.60
CA THR A 247 -4.21 -0.28 -44.60
C THR A 247 -4.14 1.25 -44.41
N TYR A 248 -4.09 1.70 -43.15
CA TYR A 248 -4.05 3.11 -42.80
C TYR A 248 -2.82 3.43 -41.97
N SER A 249 -2.40 4.70 -41.99
CA SER A 249 -1.29 5.17 -41.14
C SER A 249 -1.64 5.00 -39.66
N PRO A 250 -0.91 4.20 -38.88
CA PRO A 250 -1.18 4.04 -37.47
C PRO A 250 -0.88 5.31 -36.69
N ILE A 251 -1.78 5.65 -35.76
CA ILE A 251 -1.66 6.78 -34.83
C ILE A 251 -1.19 6.30 -33.43
N LYS A 252 -1.44 5.01 -33.10
CA LYS A 252 -1.05 4.38 -31.87
C LYS A 252 -0.84 2.88 -32.10
N ILE A 253 0.18 2.31 -31.50
CA ILE A 253 0.44 0.86 -31.49
C ILE A 253 0.48 0.39 -30.05
N VAL A 254 -0.14 -0.77 -29.78
CA VAL A 254 -0.25 -1.35 -28.43
C VAL A 254 0.09 -2.84 -28.50
N LEU A 255 0.95 -3.30 -27.61
CA LEU A 255 1.19 -4.71 -27.32
C LEU A 255 0.18 -5.18 -26.27
N ASP A 256 -0.39 -6.35 -26.45
CA ASP A 256 -1.45 -6.91 -25.59
C ASP A 256 -2.59 -5.91 -25.33
N PRO A 257 -3.30 -5.47 -26.39
CA PRO A 257 -4.31 -4.41 -26.30
C PRO A 257 -5.47 -4.78 -25.38
N ASP A 258 -5.72 -6.07 -25.21
CA ASP A 258 -6.82 -6.59 -24.40
C ASP A 258 -6.37 -6.95 -22.96
N ALA A 259 -5.10 -6.65 -22.62
CA ALA A 259 -4.48 -6.84 -21.32
C ALA A 259 -4.64 -8.27 -20.76
N GLN A 260 -4.43 -9.26 -21.62
CA GLN A 260 -4.57 -10.69 -21.26
C GLN A 260 -3.34 -11.25 -20.56
N THR A 261 -2.19 -10.59 -20.70
CA THR A 261 -0.92 -11.07 -20.13
C THR A 261 -0.56 -10.40 -18.82
N LEU A 262 0.29 -11.07 -18.02
CA LEU A 262 0.87 -10.49 -16.81
C LEU A 262 2.15 -9.73 -17.15
N ASP A 263 2.04 -8.76 -18.06
CA ASP A 263 3.13 -7.85 -18.34
C ASP A 263 3.40 -6.93 -17.14
N LEU A 264 4.68 -6.77 -16.82
CA LEU A 264 5.08 -6.07 -15.60
C LEU A 264 4.87 -4.55 -15.67
N ASP A 265 5.11 -3.94 -16.84
CA ASP A 265 4.99 -2.49 -17.01
C ASP A 265 4.23 -2.11 -18.30
N PHE A 266 2.94 -2.10 -18.24
CA PHE A 266 2.09 -1.82 -19.39
C PHE A 266 2.26 -0.42 -20.02
N ARG A 267 2.95 0.51 -19.31
CA ARG A 267 3.25 1.84 -19.83
C ARG A 267 4.18 1.83 -21.02
N ASN A 268 5.04 0.82 -21.11
CA ASN A 268 6.00 0.66 -22.20
C ASN A 268 5.47 -0.20 -23.36
N ASN A 269 4.26 -0.76 -23.22
CA ASN A 269 3.57 -1.57 -24.23
C ASN A 269 2.81 -0.72 -25.25
N THR A 270 2.84 0.58 -25.15
CA THR A 270 2.13 1.48 -26.04
C THR A 270 3.01 2.63 -26.50
N THR A 271 2.83 3.04 -27.75
CA THR A 271 3.50 4.24 -28.27
C THR A 271 2.95 5.52 -27.66
N LYS A 272 1.74 5.47 -27.07
CA LYS A 272 1.08 6.63 -26.44
C LYS A 272 0.14 6.18 -25.34
N MET A 273 0.44 6.55 -24.09
CA MET A 273 -0.49 6.37 -22.96
C MET A 273 -1.59 7.43 -23.01
N GLU A 274 -2.81 7.01 -22.76
CA GLU A 274 -3.94 7.93 -22.64
C GLU A 274 -3.97 8.59 -21.26
N ASN A 275 -4.58 9.81 -21.21
CA ASN A 275 -4.75 10.56 -19.98
C ASN A 275 -6.23 10.78 -19.70
N LYS A 276 -6.70 10.40 -18.53
CA LYS A 276 -8.08 10.56 -18.11
C LYS A 276 -8.19 11.39 -16.85
N ILE A 277 -8.99 12.43 -16.89
CA ILE A 277 -9.24 13.31 -15.74
C ILE A 277 -10.64 13.01 -15.20
N ILE A 278 -10.71 12.62 -13.92
CA ILE A 278 -11.97 12.26 -13.28
C ILE A 278 -12.11 12.93 -11.91
N PHE A 279 -13.35 13.11 -11.46
CA PHE A 279 -13.62 13.52 -10.10
C PHE A 279 -13.34 12.36 -9.13
N ASN A 280 -12.66 12.66 -8.02
CA ASN A 280 -12.29 11.66 -7.01
C ASN A 280 -13.46 11.38 -6.06
N TRP A 281 -14.39 10.57 -6.46
CA TRP A 281 -15.49 10.14 -5.61
C TRP A 281 -15.00 9.22 -4.49
N PRO A 282 -15.51 9.37 -3.26
CA PRO A 282 -15.25 8.39 -2.20
C PRO A 282 -15.67 6.98 -2.64
N GLY A 283 -14.79 5.99 -2.42
CA GLY A 283 -15.04 4.60 -2.82
C GLY A 283 -14.81 4.28 -4.31
N LEU A 284 -14.46 5.26 -5.15
CA LEU A 284 -14.17 4.98 -6.55
C LEU A 284 -12.79 4.34 -6.74
N TYR A 285 -12.78 3.04 -7.03
CA TYR A 285 -11.60 2.31 -7.46
C TYR A 285 -11.54 2.27 -8.98
N TYR A 286 -10.74 3.16 -9.57
CA TYR A 286 -10.44 3.17 -10.99
C TYR A 286 -8.93 3.30 -11.19
N ASN A 287 -8.28 2.24 -11.66
CA ASN A 287 -6.83 2.16 -11.84
C ASN A 287 -6.49 1.24 -13.02
N PRO A 288 -6.81 1.67 -14.26
CA PRO A 288 -6.54 0.90 -15.48
C PRO A 288 -5.03 0.74 -15.72
N ARG A 289 -4.67 -0.22 -16.57
CA ARG A 289 -3.27 -0.49 -16.95
C ARG A 289 -2.80 0.33 -18.15
N ASP A 290 -3.73 0.76 -19.00
CA ASP A 290 -3.50 1.42 -20.30
C ASP A 290 -3.72 2.93 -20.29
N GLU A 291 -4.13 3.50 -19.14
CA GLU A 291 -4.39 4.92 -18.98
C GLU A 291 -3.71 5.50 -17.74
N TYR A 292 -3.28 6.75 -17.83
CA TYR A 292 -3.00 7.56 -16.65
C TYR A 292 -4.26 8.22 -16.14
N VAL A 293 -4.60 7.96 -14.88
CA VAL A 293 -5.80 8.54 -14.25
C VAL A 293 -5.41 9.66 -13.31
N TYR A 294 -5.89 10.86 -13.62
CA TYR A 294 -5.79 12.04 -12.79
C TYR A 294 -7.10 12.25 -12.05
N LYS A 295 -7.08 12.14 -10.74
CA LYS A 295 -8.25 12.32 -9.87
C LYS A 295 -8.20 13.68 -9.22
N TRP A 296 -9.21 14.48 -9.42
CA TRP A 296 -9.31 15.79 -8.80
C TRP A 296 -10.45 15.84 -7.78
N ASN A 297 -10.30 16.64 -6.75
CA ASN A 297 -11.36 16.97 -5.80
C ASN A 297 -11.14 18.37 -5.22
N PRO A 298 -12.24 19.10 -4.86
CA PRO A 298 -12.11 20.26 -4.03
C PRO A 298 -11.51 19.87 -2.69
N ASN A 299 -10.71 20.72 -2.14
CA ASN A 299 -10.20 20.57 -0.77
C ASN A 299 -10.28 21.91 -0.05
N PHE A 300 -10.19 21.88 1.23
CA PHE A 300 -10.08 23.04 2.06
C PHE A 300 -9.08 22.80 3.18
N TYR A 301 -8.46 23.86 3.58
CA TYR A 301 -7.52 23.92 4.64
C TYR A 301 -7.99 24.98 5.62
N TYR A 302 -7.98 24.65 6.90
CA TYR A 302 -8.32 25.59 7.95
C TYR A 302 -7.15 25.78 8.90
N HIS A 303 -6.72 27.01 9.10
CA HIS A 303 -5.65 27.36 10.03
C HIS A 303 -6.22 28.14 11.22
N LYS A 304 -6.45 27.41 12.31
CA LYS A 304 -7.12 27.93 13.49
C LYS A 304 -6.49 29.20 14.11
N PRO A 305 -5.14 29.32 14.22
CA PRO A 305 -4.53 30.48 14.84
C PRO A 305 -4.85 31.79 14.12
N SER A 306 -4.89 31.76 12.80
CA SER A 306 -5.26 32.93 12.00
C SER A 306 -6.75 32.98 11.65
N ASN A 307 -7.52 31.96 12.06
CA ASN A 307 -8.91 31.74 11.66
C ASN A 307 -9.09 31.78 10.14
N ASP A 308 -8.09 31.25 9.42
CA ASP A 308 -8.00 31.31 7.96
C ASP A 308 -8.60 30.05 7.33
N PHE A 309 -9.62 30.23 6.53
CA PHE A 309 -10.19 29.18 5.69
C PHE A 309 -9.64 29.31 4.27
N SER A 310 -8.94 28.28 3.83
CA SER A 310 -8.27 28.29 2.53
C SER A 310 -8.88 27.22 1.62
N PRO A 311 -9.89 27.56 0.80
CA PRO A 311 -10.42 26.67 -0.20
C PRO A 311 -9.38 26.39 -1.29
N GLY A 312 -9.53 25.25 -1.97
CA GLY A 312 -8.58 24.85 -2.99
C GLY A 312 -8.99 23.63 -3.79
N LEU A 313 -8.07 23.22 -4.62
CA LEU A 313 -8.20 22.02 -5.46
C LEU A 313 -7.01 21.10 -5.26
N SER A 314 -7.26 19.81 -5.34
CA SER A 314 -6.21 18.81 -5.39
C SER A 314 -6.35 17.92 -6.61
N LEU A 315 -5.20 17.51 -7.13
CA LEU A 315 -5.04 16.60 -8.24
C LEU A 315 -4.10 15.47 -7.79
N SER A 316 -4.51 14.24 -7.97
CA SER A 316 -3.68 13.07 -7.69
C SER A 316 -3.60 12.17 -8.93
N LYS A 317 -2.41 11.64 -9.19
CA LYS A 317 -2.16 10.63 -10.22
C LYS A 317 -1.64 9.37 -9.53
N THR A 318 -2.21 8.23 -9.87
CA THR A 318 -1.72 6.93 -9.40
C THR A 318 -1.62 6.00 -10.60
N TYR A 319 -0.53 5.27 -10.71
CA TYR A 319 -0.41 4.21 -11.69
C TYR A 319 0.11 2.95 -10.98
N GLY A 320 -0.79 2.04 -10.68
CA GLY A 320 -0.49 0.81 -9.96
C GLY A 320 0.37 1.06 -8.71
N PRO A 321 1.37 0.18 -8.46
CA PRO A 321 2.34 0.36 -7.38
C PRO A 321 3.49 1.30 -7.72
N TYR A 322 3.66 1.68 -8.99
CA TYR A 322 4.86 2.32 -9.52
C TYR A 322 4.95 3.80 -9.30
N GLU A 323 3.82 4.50 -9.42
CA GLU A 323 3.80 5.95 -9.41
C GLU A 323 2.64 6.50 -8.59
N LYS A 324 2.98 7.47 -7.74
CA LYS A 324 2.02 8.28 -7.01
C LYS A 324 2.46 9.73 -7.07
N SER A 325 1.61 10.60 -7.62
CA SER A 325 1.85 12.05 -7.63
C SER A 325 0.63 12.77 -7.06
N PHE A 326 0.88 13.87 -6.42
CA PHE A 326 -0.14 14.69 -5.76
C PHE A 326 0.22 16.17 -5.90
N LEU A 327 -0.77 16.97 -6.25
CA LEU A 327 -0.69 18.42 -6.27
C LEU A 327 -1.92 18.98 -5.53
N SER A 328 -1.74 19.95 -4.64
CA SER A 328 -2.84 20.75 -4.15
C SER A 328 -2.48 22.24 -4.18
N ILE A 329 -3.45 23.06 -4.49
CA ILE A 329 -3.36 24.51 -4.47
C ILE A 329 -4.55 25.00 -3.66
N ASN A 330 -4.27 25.83 -2.65
CA ASN A 330 -5.26 26.45 -1.79
C ASN A 330 -5.02 27.95 -1.74
N TYR A 331 -6.05 28.74 -1.62
CA TYR A 331 -5.96 30.19 -1.52
C TYR A 331 -6.43 30.64 -0.13
N SER A 332 -5.55 31.33 0.61
CA SER A 332 -5.90 31.91 1.89
C SER A 332 -6.65 33.22 1.69
N THR A 333 -7.84 33.30 2.24
CA THR A 333 -8.68 34.50 2.16
C THR A 333 -8.21 35.61 3.09
N ILE A 334 -7.46 35.31 4.13
CA ILE A 334 -6.94 36.30 5.10
C ILE A 334 -5.58 36.85 4.66
N ILE A 335 -4.68 35.97 4.22
CA ILE A 335 -3.32 36.36 3.84
C ILE A 335 -3.25 36.80 2.36
N ASN A 336 -4.31 36.57 1.59
CA ASN A 336 -4.37 36.83 0.14
C ASN A 336 -3.23 36.18 -0.66
N LYS A 337 -2.85 34.92 -0.31
CA LYS A 337 -1.78 34.17 -0.96
C LYS A 337 -2.19 32.75 -1.27
N ALA A 338 -1.70 32.24 -2.39
CA ALA A 338 -1.81 30.84 -2.72
C ALA A 338 -0.77 30.00 -1.97
N PHE A 339 -1.20 28.85 -1.50
CA PHE A 339 -0.37 27.80 -0.92
C PHE A 339 -0.40 26.57 -1.81
N TRP A 340 0.66 25.80 -1.79
CA TRP A 340 0.73 24.61 -2.61
C TRP A 340 1.44 23.46 -1.92
N HIS A 341 1.11 22.25 -2.35
CA HIS A 341 1.78 21.01 -1.97
C HIS A 341 1.93 20.14 -3.20
N ILE A 342 3.13 19.79 -3.54
CA ILE A 342 3.47 18.82 -4.59
C ILE A 342 4.23 17.65 -3.99
N GLN A 343 3.89 16.45 -4.43
CA GLN A 343 4.61 15.24 -4.05
C GLN A 343 4.60 14.28 -5.23
N SER A 344 5.72 13.65 -5.50
CA SER A 344 5.81 12.54 -6.45
C SER A 344 6.64 11.41 -5.85
N SER A 345 6.21 10.19 -6.08
CA SER A 345 6.98 9.00 -5.71
C SER A 345 6.94 7.98 -6.83
N ARG A 346 8.10 7.38 -7.11
CA ARG A 346 8.27 6.36 -8.15
C ARG A 346 9.01 5.15 -7.59
N GLN A 347 8.55 3.97 -7.98
CA GLN A 347 9.25 2.72 -7.77
C GLN A 347 9.69 2.20 -9.13
N PRO A 348 11.00 2.19 -9.44
CA PRO A 348 11.52 1.61 -10.67
C PRO A 348 11.21 0.12 -10.75
N VAL A 349 10.95 -0.38 -11.94
CA VAL A 349 10.62 -1.79 -12.17
C VAL A 349 11.91 -2.62 -12.22
N HIS A 350 12.89 -2.20 -12.99
CA HIS A 350 14.11 -2.96 -13.30
C HIS A 350 15.34 -2.48 -12.54
N PHE A 351 15.42 -1.18 -12.27
CA PHE A 351 16.54 -0.59 -11.53
C PHE A 351 16.25 -0.55 -10.05
N PHE A 352 17.19 -0.97 -9.23
CA PHE A 352 17.08 -0.93 -7.78
C PHE A 352 15.78 -1.58 -7.27
N PRO A 353 15.61 -2.90 -7.40
CA PRO A 353 14.41 -3.58 -6.94
C PRO A 353 14.11 -3.22 -5.48
N ARG A 354 12.82 -3.09 -5.13
CA ARG A 354 12.33 -2.68 -3.82
C ARG A 354 12.81 -1.29 -3.36
N THR A 355 13.18 -0.44 -4.31
CA THR A 355 13.60 0.93 -4.01
C THR A 355 12.52 1.89 -4.47
N LYS A 356 12.20 2.87 -3.63
CA LYS A 356 11.24 3.92 -3.92
C LYS A 356 11.91 5.27 -3.82
N PHE A 357 11.79 6.06 -4.86
CA PHE A 357 12.19 7.46 -4.89
C PHE A 357 10.98 8.34 -4.58
N LYS A 358 11.18 9.36 -3.76
CA LYS A 358 10.15 10.33 -3.44
C LYS A 358 10.75 11.72 -3.42
N ILE A 359 10.05 12.66 -4.04
CA ILE A 359 10.33 14.09 -3.98
C ILE A 359 9.08 14.82 -3.52
N TRP A 360 9.24 15.89 -2.79
CA TRP A 360 8.13 16.74 -2.39
C TRP A 360 8.55 18.18 -2.18
N GLY A 361 7.57 19.05 -2.24
CA GLY A 361 7.69 20.42 -1.83
C GLY A 361 6.35 20.93 -1.36
N TYR A 362 6.34 21.74 -0.34
CA TYR A 362 5.16 22.46 0.07
C TYR A 362 5.50 23.85 0.61
N ASN A 363 4.57 24.75 0.37
CA ASN A 363 4.53 26.09 0.92
C ASN A 363 3.14 26.26 1.51
N LYS A 364 3.03 26.20 2.82
CA LYS A 364 1.80 26.33 3.59
C LYS A 364 1.97 27.41 4.64
N PRO A 365 0.90 27.96 5.24
CA PRO A 365 1.03 28.86 6.35
C PRO A 365 1.95 28.28 7.43
N GLY A 366 2.99 29.01 7.78
CA GLY A 366 3.92 28.60 8.81
C GLY A 366 4.99 27.59 8.41
N ILE A 367 4.96 27.00 7.18
CA ILE A 367 5.99 26.03 6.78
C ILE A 367 6.28 26.05 5.28
N LYS A 368 7.56 26.08 4.95
CA LYS A 368 8.08 25.71 3.63
C LYS A 368 9.04 24.54 3.78
N GLU A 369 8.90 23.54 2.92
CA GLU A 369 9.83 22.41 2.90
C GLU A 369 9.96 21.85 1.48
N TYR A 370 11.15 21.42 1.17
CA TYR A 370 11.48 20.67 -0.03
C TYR A 370 12.31 19.46 0.38
N GLY A 371 12.13 18.35 -0.29
CA GLY A 371 12.92 17.17 0.04
C GLY A 371 12.91 16.10 -1.03
N ALA A 372 13.88 15.24 -0.92
CA ALA A 372 13.99 14.01 -1.70
C ALA A 372 14.34 12.84 -0.76
N GLU A 373 13.74 11.69 -0.99
CA GLU A 373 13.98 10.48 -0.21
C GLU A 373 14.20 9.28 -1.13
N ILE A 374 15.08 8.40 -0.72
CA ILE A 374 15.26 7.07 -1.28
C ILE A 374 14.95 6.07 -0.16
N GLU A 375 13.95 5.25 -0.38
CA GLU A 375 13.56 4.16 0.52
C GLU A 375 13.94 2.83 -0.10
N LYS A 376 14.71 2.01 0.59
CA LYS A 376 15.06 0.64 0.21
C LYS A 376 14.50 -0.33 1.23
N LYS A 377 13.82 -1.39 0.75
CA LYS A 377 13.31 -2.46 1.59
C LYS A 377 14.08 -3.76 1.37
N TRP A 378 14.44 -4.41 2.46
CA TRP A 378 15.03 -5.74 2.47
C TRP A 378 14.17 -6.68 3.30
N ASN A 379 14.15 -7.93 2.90
CA ASN A 379 13.71 -9.01 3.76
C ASN A 379 14.92 -9.86 4.10
N LEU A 380 15.16 -10.04 5.36
CA LEU A 380 16.37 -10.75 5.83
C LEU A 380 16.22 -12.23 5.88
N SER A 381 15.07 -12.83 5.76
CA SER A 381 14.91 -14.27 5.68
C SER A 381 13.51 -14.76 5.37
N TYR A 382 13.38 -16.03 5.30
CA TYR A 382 12.29 -16.85 4.85
C TYR A 382 11.12 -16.90 5.85
N GLY A 383 9.97 -16.42 5.45
CA GLY A 383 8.65 -16.80 5.97
C GLY A 383 8.16 -16.19 7.26
N ARG A 384 9.00 -15.76 8.19
CA ARG A 384 8.57 -15.22 9.51
C ARG A 384 9.36 -14.00 9.96
N THR A 385 9.84 -13.22 9.04
CA THR A 385 10.97 -12.36 9.32
C THR A 385 10.73 -10.91 9.25
N PRO A 386 11.55 -10.17 9.99
CA PRO A 386 11.47 -8.74 10.06
C PRO A 386 11.68 -8.13 8.67
N THR A 387 10.72 -7.33 8.23
CA THR A 387 10.93 -6.43 7.10
C THR A 387 11.86 -5.33 7.53
N GLN A 388 12.98 -5.17 6.84
CA GLN A 388 13.89 -4.06 7.07
C GLN A 388 13.67 -2.97 6.02
N THR A 389 13.62 -1.74 6.48
CA THR A 389 13.52 -0.57 5.62
C THR A 389 14.65 0.38 5.95
N PHE A 390 15.41 0.74 4.93
CA PHE A 390 16.38 1.81 4.98
C PHE A 390 15.84 3.00 4.20
N LEU A 391 15.98 4.19 4.77
CA LEU A 391 15.58 5.43 4.13
C LEU A 391 16.70 6.45 4.29
N ILE A 392 17.08 7.09 3.21
CA ILE A 392 17.95 8.26 3.20
C ILE A 392 17.24 9.41 2.51
N GLY A 393 17.36 10.61 3.03
CA GLY A 393 16.72 11.77 2.45
C GLY A 393 17.42 13.08 2.77
N ILE A 394 17.27 14.05 1.89
CA ILE A 394 17.71 15.42 2.05
C ILE A 394 16.49 16.30 2.22
N TYR A 395 16.51 17.16 3.22
CA TYR A 395 15.43 18.06 3.57
C TYR A 395 15.97 19.48 3.63
N HIS A 396 15.21 20.39 3.08
CA HIS A 396 15.47 21.83 3.20
C HIS A 396 14.22 22.52 3.73
N GLN A 397 14.38 23.16 4.88
CA GLN A 397 13.34 23.96 5.54
C GLN A 397 13.80 25.41 5.60
N PRO A 398 13.39 26.26 4.65
CA PRO A 398 13.69 27.68 4.73
C PRO A 398 12.98 28.33 5.91
N ARG A 399 13.63 29.32 6.49
CA ARG A 399 13.10 30.12 7.60
C ARG A 399 11.75 30.73 7.21
N TYR A 400 10.74 30.54 8.04
CA TYR A 400 9.48 31.23 7.94
C TYR A 400 9.26 32.09 9.20
N VAL A 401 9.17 33.39 9.01
CA VAL A 401 8.81 34.33 10.08
C VAL A 401 7.37 34.73 9.80
N GLN A 402 6.43 34.26 10.61
CA GLN A 402 5.10 34.82 10.62
C GLN A 402 5.09 36.01 11.58
N ASN A 403 4.71 37.18 11.06
CA ASN A 403 4.61 38.37 11.87
C ASN A 403 3.66 38.19 13.05
N GLU A 404 4.07 38.67 14.20
CA GLU A 404 3.35 39.22 15.34
C GLU A 404 2.65 38.31 16.35
N ARG A 405 2.63 37.01 16.20
CA ARG A 405 2.24 36.14 17.33
C ARG A 405 3.26 35.02 17.46
N GLU A 406 3.90 34.94 18.60
CA GLU A 406 5.05 34.10 19.00
C GLU A 406 5.00 32.58 18.69
N PHE A 407 4.31 32.14 17.68
CA PHE A 407 3.86 30.75 17.51
C PHE A 407 4.68 29.99 16.51
N LEU A 408 5.65 29.97 16.05
CA LEU A 408 6.52 29.11 15.26
C LEU A 408 7.62 29.88 14.54
N ARG A 409 8.65 30.10 15.26
CA ARG A 409 9.96 30.36 14.68
C ARG A 409 10.53 29.02 14.21
N ILE A 410 10.26 28.61 12.97
CA ILE A 410 11.00 27.52 12.35
C ILE A 410 12.26 28.14 11.77
N ASP A 411 13.37 27.90 12.43
CA ASP A 411 14.66 28.33 11.93
C ASP A 411 15.05 27.53 10.68
N THR A 412 15.72 28.17 9.74
CA THR A 412 16.17 27.51 8.50
C THR A 412 17.13 26.39 8.86
N SER A 413 16.78 25.16 8.50
CA SER A 413 17.68 24.03 8.63
C SER A 413 17.85 23.31 7.30
N LYS A 414 19.09 22.93 7.00
CA LYS A 414 19.41 21.96 5.96
C LYS A 414 19.80 20.67 6.66
N LYS A 415 19.09 19.62 6.36
CA LYS A 415 19.23 18.35 7.07
C LYS A 415 19.49 17.24 6.06
N LEU A 416 20.57 16.53 6.21
CA LEU A 416 20.72 15.20 5.69
C LEU A 416 20.06 14.25 6.70
N ALA A 417 18.86 13.81 6.41
CA ALA A 417 18.28 12.76 7.22
C ALA A 417 18.84 11.44 6.72
N ALA A 418 19.39 10.91 7.48
CA ALA A 418 19.64 9.73 7.98
C ALA A 418 18.84 8.47 7.66
N SER A 419 19.54 7.42 7.83
CA SER A 419 19.03 6.07 7.77
C SER A 419 17.90 5.81 8.76
N TYR A 420 16.70 5.51 8.27
CA TYR A 420 15.73 4.74 9.02
C TYR A 420 16.08 3.27 8.91
N PHE A 421 16.50 2.66 9.98
CA PHE A 421 16.45 1.21 10.06
C PHE A 421 15.15 0.84 10.79
N THR A 422 14.19 0.30 10.08
CA THR A 422 12.97 -0.23 10.68
C THR A 422 12.95 -1.72 10.47
N THR A 423 12.87 -2.47 11.56
CA THR A 423 12.62 -3.91 11.51
C THR A 423 11.32 -4.22 12.24
N SER A 424 10.51 -5.12 11.69
CA SER A 424 9.27 -5.56 12.32
C SER A 424 9.16 -7.07 12.21
N THR A 425 8.78 -7.71 13.31
CA THR A 425 8.54 -9.16 13.37
C THR A 425 7.24 -9.45 14.09
N SER A 426 6.63 -10.59 13.79
CA SER A 426 5.50 -11.12 14.53
C SER A 426 5.70 -12.61 14.77
N ILE A 427 5.53 -13.05 16.02
CA ILE A 427 5.61 -14.44 16.44
C ILE A 427 4.32 -14.76 17.19
N GLY A 428 3.43 -15.49 16.54
CA GLY A 428 2.10 -15.76 17.09
C GLY A 428 1.34 -14.46 17.41
N VAL A 429 0.96 -14.29 18.66
CA VAL A 429 0.24 -13.11 19.16
C VAL A 429 1.13 -11.91 19.46
N PHE A 430 2.45 -12.10 19.45
CA PHE A 430 3.43 -11.05 19.75
C PHE A 430 3.88 -10.34 18.48
N LYS A 431 3.87 -9.01 18.51
CA LYS A 431 4.40 -8.15 17.43
C LYS A 431 5.43 -7.21 18.00
N LEU A 432 6.59 -7.12 17.34
CA LEU A 432 7.67 -6.20 17.70
C LEU A 432 8.05 -5.36 16.49
N LYS A 433 8.19 -4.07 16.68
CA LYS A 433 8.73 -3.13 15.69
C LYS A 433 9.84 -2.31 16.33
N LEU A 434 11.02 -2.36 15.75
CA LEU A 434 12.17 -1.54 16.12
C LEU A 434 12.43 -0.52 15.02
N LYS A 435 12.79 0.70 15.39
CA LYS A 435 13.09 1.79 14.47
C LYS A 435 14.26 2.60 15.01
N THR A 436 15.27 2.83 14.18
CA THR A 436 16.37 3.74 14.47
C THR A 436 16.36 4.86 13.46
N VAL A 437 16.49 6.08 13.93
CA VAL A 437 16.60 7.29 13.11
C VAL A 437 17.85 8.04 13.52
N SER A 438 18.70 8.36 12.57
CA SER A 438 19.82 9.28 12.78
C SER A 438 19.72 10.44 11.80
N SER A 439 20.00 11.64 12.15
CA SER A 439 20.01 12.81 11.29
C SER A 439 21.16 13.74 11.62
N LEU A 440 21.70 14.36 10.57
CA LEU A 440 22.78 15.34 10.66
C LEU A 440 22.26 16.66 10.08
N GLY A 441 22.35 17.73 10.86
CA GLY A 441 22.16 19.09 10.38
C GLY A 441 23.50 19.61 9.86
N PHE A 442 23.51 20.27 8.69
CA PHE A 442 24.71 20.82 8.09
C PHE A 442 24.38 21.98 7.14
N PHE A 443 25.39 22.75 6.79
CA PHE A 443 25.28 23.92 5.90
C PHE A 443 24.25 24.98 6.33
N SER A 444 24.11 25.23 7.62
CA SER A 444 23.28 26.29 8.19
C SER A 444 23.89 26.74 9.51
N ASP A 445 23.26 27.70 10.18
CA ASP A 445 23.65 28.16 11.53
C ASP A 445 23.49 27.04 12.58
N TRP A 446 22.92 25.89 12.17
CA TRP A 446 22.62 24.73 12.99
C TRP A 446 23.50 23.54 12.60
N ASN A 447 24.38 23.14 13.50
CA ASN A 447 25.25 22.00 13.33
C ASN A 447 24.99 21.00 14.44
N PHE A 448 24.29 19.91 14.11
CA PHE A 448 23.83 18.93 15.09
C PHE A 448 23.81 17.50 14.53
N SER A 449 23.89 16.56 15.46
CA SER A 449 23.49 15.17 15.19
C SER A 449 22.37 14.75 16.13
N LYS A 450 21.38 14.05 15.61
CA LYS A 450 20.25 13.52 16.36
C LYS A 450 20.14 12.03 16.12
N THR A 451 20.08 11.24 17.17
CA THR A 451 19.84 9.80 17.11
C THR A 451 18.63 9.46 17.97
N GLU A 452 17.77 8.60 17.45
CA GLU A 452 16.55 8.16 18.08
C GLU A 452 16.37 6.67 17.85
N PHE A 453 16.04 5.96 18.91
CA PHE A 453 15.63 4.56 18.89
C PHE A 453 14.21 4.45 19.41
N GLU A 454 13.32 3.76 18.69
CA GLU A 454 11.95 3.46 19.09
C GLU A 454 11.69 1.96 19.02
N SER A 455 11.17 1.39 20.12
CA SER A 455 10.66 0.04 20.20
C SER A 455 9.14 0.10 20.42
N LYS A 456 8.39 -0.66 19.64
CA LYS A 456 6.95 -0.89 19.86
C LYS A 456 6.70 -2.39 19.95
N ALA A 457 6.15 -2.83 21.06
CA ALA A 457 5.74 -4.21 21.28
C ALA A 457 4.23 -4.29 21.52
N SER A 458 3.59 -5.33 21.04
CA SER A 458 2.19 -5.60 21.36
C SER A 458 1.90 -7.10 21.43
N VAL A 459 1.02 -7.45 22.34
CA VAL A 459 0.48 -8.79 22.50
C VAL A 459 -1.04 -8.69 22.52
N SER A 460 -1.72 -9.64 21.89
CA SER A 460 -3.18 -9.68 21.87
C SER A 460 -3.66 -11.10 22.16
N TRP A 461 -4.56 -11.23 23.14
CA TRP A 461 -5.18 -12.50 23.52
C TRP A 461 -6.68 -12.42 23.27
N LYS A 462 -7.22 -13.39 22.56
CA LYS A 462 -8.67 -13.57 22.44
C LYS A 462 -9.22 -14.24 23.67
N ILE A 463 -10.17 -13.62 24.34
CA ILE A 463 -10.85 -14.12 25.54
C ILE A 463 -12.31 -14.38 25.20
N GLY A 464 -12.82 -15.54 25.58
CA GLY A 464 -14.16 -16.00 25.25
C GLY A 464 -14.14 -16.89 24.00
N LYS A 465 -14.37 -18.18 24.18
CA LYS A 465 -14.64 -19.13 23.07
C LYS A 465 -16.09 -19.56 23.17
N ASN A 466 -16.82 -19.38 22.08
CA ASN A 466 -18.15 -19.92 21.92
C ASN A 466 -18.05 -21.46 21.80
N LYS A 467 -18.04 -22.17 22.93
CA LYS A 467 -18.01 -23.64 22.98
C LYS A 467 -19.36 -24.30 23.24
N SER A 468 -20.42 -23.54 23.49
CA SER A 468 -21.76 -24.12 23.69
C SER A 468 -22.86 -23.24 23.10
N HIS A 469 -23.89 -23.88 22.55
CA HIS A 469 -25.09 -23.20 22.05
C HIS A 469 -25.96 -22.55 23.16
N VAL A 470 -25.60 -22.73 24.43
CA VAL A 470 -26.45 -22.33 25.56
C VAL A 470 -26.01 -21.02 26.23
N TYR A 471 -24.70 -20.69 26.23
CA TYR A 471 -24.21 -19.42 26.79
C TYR A 471 -23.23 -18.74 25.82
N LYS A 472 -23.66 -17.57 25.30
CA LYS A 472 -22.77 -16.70 24.51
C LYS A 472 -21.91 -15.89 25.48
N ILE A 473 -20.69 -16.31 25.72
CA ILE A 473 -19.70 -15.47 26.38
C ILE A 473 -19.26 -14.39 25.37
N PRO A 474 -19.36 -13.10 25.71
CA PRO A 474 -18.92 -12.06 24.78
C PRO A 474 -17.44 -12.20 24.45
N GLU A 475 -17.14 -12.28 23.17
CA GLU A 475 -15.76 -12.34 22.65
C GLU A 475 -15.14 -10.94 22.70
N PHE A 476 -13.98 -10.82 23.32
CA PHE A 476 -13.18 -9.59 23.31
C PHE A 476 -11.69 -9.91 23.26
N ASP A 477 -10.91 -8.97 22.75
CA ASP A 477 -9.45 -9.07 22.75
C ASP A 477 -8.89 -8.27 23.93
N LEU A 478 -8.07 -8.94 24.74
CA LEU A 478 -7.20 -8.26 25.71
C LEU A 478 -5.90 -7.92 24.99
N LYS A 479 -5.52 -6.64 24.95
CA LYS A 479 -4.33 -6.16 24.26
C LYS A 479 -3.40 -5.44 25.23
N PHE A 480 -2.14 -5.83 25.23
CA PHE A 480 -1.08 -5.07 25.88
C PHE A 480 -0.18 -4.44 24.80
N LYS A 481 0.11 -3.16 24.95
CA LYS A 481 0.97 -2.41 24.05
C LYS A 481 2.02 -1.68 24.88
N ASN A 482 3.26 -1.77 24.45
CA ASN A 482 4.39 -1.08 25.04
C ASN A 482 5.13 -0.29 23.96
N ARG A 483 5.58 0.90 24.30
CA ARG A 483 6.45 1.73 23.47
C ARG A 483 7.59 2.28 24.32
N ILE A 484 8.80 2.18 23.84
CA ILE A 484 9.99 2.77 24.44
C ILE A 484 10.67 3.66 23.39
N VAL A 485 11.07 4.85 23.78
CA VAL A 485 11.85 5.77 22.94
C VAL A 485 13.05 6.25 23.71
N VAL A 486 14.20 6.17 23.08
CA VAL A 486 15.47 6.74 23.57
C VAL A 486 16.02 7.65 22.49
N GLY A 487 16.45 8.84 22.87
CA GLY A 487 16.97 9.78 21.91
C GLY A 487 17.93 10.79 22.49
N LYS A 488 18.92 11.20 21.66
CA LYS A 488 19.89 12.24 21.99
C LYS A 488 20.15 13.16 20.81
N VAL A 489 20.24 14.43 21.10
CA VAL A 489 20.69 15.49 20.18
C VAL A 489 22.01 16.05 20.71
N LEU A 490 23.01 16.11 19.84
CA LEU A 490 24.33 16.69 20.11
C LEU A 490 24.53 17.88 19.19
N GLY A 491 25.22 18.89 19.70
CA GLY A 491 25.52 20.12 18.96
C GLY A 491 24.42 21.18 19.06
N ASN A 492 24.47 22.19 18.20
CA ASN A 492 23.50 23.28 18.16
C ASN A 492 22.35 22.91 17.21
N ALA A 493 21.23 22.51 17.76
CA ALA A 493 20.04 22.11 17.00
C ALA A 493 18.92 23.14 17.10
N PRO A 494 18.13 23.36 16.03
CA PRO A 494 16.98 24.21 16.12
C PRO A 494 15.89 23.53 17.00
N ARG A 495 15.12 24.33 17.70
CA ARG A 495 14.12 23.87 18.69
C ARG A 495 13.14 22.80 18.17
N HIS A 496 12.83 22.83 16.90
CA HIS A 496 11.93 21.84 16.29
C HIS A 496 12.57 20.46 16.10
N GLU A 497 13.91 20.35 16.17
CA GLU A 497 14.63 19.07 16.14
C GLU A 497 14.81 18.46 17.54
N LEU A 498 14.65 19.22 18.60
CA LEU A 498 14.73 18.71 19.96
C LEU A 498 13.56 17.76 20.27
N PHE A 499 13.77 16.88 21.23
CA PHE A 499 12.73 15.96 21.68
C PHE A 499 11.66 16.71 22.48
N LYS A 500 10.42 16.31 22.31
CA LYS A 500 9.28 16.87 23.04
C LYS A 500 8.68 15.85 23.99
N ILE A 501 8.43 16.28 25.20
CA ILE A 501 7.85 15.46 26.28
C ILE A 501 6.47 14.95 25.87
N GLU A 502 5.65 15.83 25.36
CA GLU A 502 4.25 15.58 25.01
C GLU A 502 4.03 14.80 23.72
N GLY A 503 5.05 14.53 22.96
CA GLY A 503 4.93 13.81 21.70
C GLY A 503 4.59 14.66 20.48
N ASN A 504 4.19 15.89 20.67
CA ASN A 504 3.85 16.79 19.59
C ASN A 504 5.11 17.34 18.93
N GLN A 505 5.60 16.70 17.91
CA GLN A 505 6.60 17.32 17.04
C GLN A 505 5.87 18.16 16.00
N THR A 506 6.09 19.46 16.04
CA THR A 506 5.52 20.46 15.14
C THR A 506 5.64 20.06 13.66
N TYR A 507 6.76 19.42 13.33
CA TYR A 507 7.09 19.01 11.97
C TYR A 507 6.26 17.86 11.43
N ASP A 508 6.10 16.78 12.17
CA ASP A 508 5.29 15.63 11.76
C ASP A 508 3.81 15.98 11.63
N PHE A 509 3.40 16.96 12.37
CA PHE A 509 2.07 17.50 12.39
C PHE A 509 1.75 18.28 11.12
N LEU A 510 2.65 19.14 10.70
CA LEU A 510 2.52 19.93 9.47
C LEU A 510 2.55 19.04 8.21
N ARG A 511 3.13 17.86 8.29
CA ARG A 511 3.04 16.83 7.23
C ARG A 511 1.66 16.17 7.14
N LYS A 512 0.92 16.08 8.24
CA LYS A 512 -0.40 15.43 8.28
C LYS A 512 -1.51 16.44 8.02
N ARG A 513 -2.18 16.31 6.90
CA ARG A 513 -3.09 17.23 6.24
C ARG A 513 -4.32 17.68 7.05
N TYR A 514 -4.75 16.88 8.05
CA TYR A 514 -6.00 17.07 8.78
C TYR A 514 -5.83 17.49 10.24
N LEU A 515 -4.60 17.68 10.70
CA LEU A 515 -4.30 17.86 12.11
C LEU A 515 -3.69 19.22 12.45
N ILE A 516 -3.66 20.14 11.48
CA ILE A 516 -2.96 21.41 11.62
C ILE A 516 -3.71 22.36 12.57
N ASP A 517 -5.01 22.15 12.68
CA ASP A 517 -5.90 23.09 13.37
C ASP A 517 -5.84 23.00 14.89
N SER A 518 -5.46 21.85 15.41
CA SER A 518 -5.38 21.65 16.86
C SER A 518 -4.12 22.22 17.47
N PHE A 519 -3.17 22.70 16.65
CA PHE A 519 -1.83 23.05 17.13
C PHE A 519 -1.68 24.42 17.75
N TYR A 520 -2.56 25.36 17.47
CA TYR A 520 -2.31 26.78 17.67
C TYR A 520 -3.38 27.54 18.43
N GLY A 521 -4.03 26.93 19.37
CA GLY A 521 -5.02 27.63 20.21
C GLY A 521 -5.12 27.06 21.60
N ASN A 522 -6.01 27.62 22.45
CA ASN A 522 -6.28 27.09 23.78
C ASN A 522 -6.88 25.68 23.79
N SER A 523 -7.45 25.20 22.69
CA SER A 523 -7.82 23.80 22.47
C SER A 523 -6.63 22.86 22.40
N TYR A 524 -5.44 23.36 22.11
CA TYR A 524 -4.14 22.70 22.19
C TYR A 524 -3.88 22.08 23.56
N LEU A 525 -4.41 22.64 24.62
CA LEU A 525 -4.24 22.15 25.99
C LEU A 525 -4.96 20.83 26.22
N ASN A 526 -5.91 20.45 25.37
CA ASN A 526 -6.76 19.28 25.57
C ASN A 526 -6.54 18.19 24.50
N GLU A 527 -5.64 18.40 23.56
CA GLU A 527 -5.39 17.46 22.47
C GLU A 527 -3.97 16.90 22.56
N HIS A 528 -3.87 15.60 22.54
CA HIS A 528 -2.60 14.88 22.60
C HIS A 528 -2.47 13.94 21.42
N TYR A 529 -1.30 13.94 20.78
CA TYR A 529 -1.01 13.07 19.65
C TYR A 529 0.25 12.27 19.91
N HIS A 530 0.17 10.95 19.76
CA HIS A 530 1.36 10.10 19.75
C HIS A 530 2.12 10.32 18.45
N LEU A 531 3.25 10.94 18.49
CA LEU A 531 4.11 11.13 17.34
C LEU A 531 5.31 10.20 17.42
N ASN A 532 5.80 9.81 16.26
CA ASN A 532 7.06 9.11 16.19
C ASN A 532 8.15 10.04 16.75
N GLY A 533 8.98 9.51 17.65
CA GLY A 533 10.08 10.25 18.23
C GLY A 533 9.73 11.27 19.31
N GLY A 534 8.49 11.35 19.75
CA GLY A 534 8.09 12.14 20.91
C GLY A 534 8.00 11.30 22.17
N GLY A 535 8.07 11.96 23.34
CA GLY A 535 7.93 11.31 24.65
C GLY A 535 6.55 10.69 24.85
N ASN A 536 5.53 11.34 24.33
CA ASN A 536 4.12 10.93 24.41
C ASN A 536 3.60 10.77 25.86
N ILE A 537 4.14 11.57 26.79
CA ILE A 537 3.67 11.59 28.17
C ILE A 537 2.38 12.42 28.24
N ARG A 538 1.26 11.77 28.49
CA ARG A 538 -0.06 12.39 28.55
C ARG A 538 -0.20 13.25 29.83
N GLY A 539 -0.88 14.38 29.73
CA GLY A 539 -1.16 15.24 30.88
C GLY A 539 -0.15 16.33 31.19
N PHE A 540 1.01 16.35 30.54
CA PHE A 540 2.07 17.36 30.77
C PHE A 540 2.09 18.49 29.73
N ILE A 541 0.95 18.85 29.18
CA ILE A 541 0.85 19.82 28.08
C ILE A 541 1.11 21.27 28.52
N LYS A 542 1.13 21.54 29.81
CA LYS A 542 1.15 22.91 30.37
C LYS A 542 2.55 23.54 30.51
N ASP A 543 3.62 22.77 30.39
CA ASP A 543 4.95 23.27 30.66
C ASP A 543 5.64 23.86 29.41
N LYS A 544 6.04 25.14 29.51
CA LYS A 544 6.72 25.87 28.43
C LYS A 544 8.14 25.35 28.09
N LYS A 545 8.70 24.45 28.89
CA LYS A 545 10.06 23.86 28.69
C LYS A 545 9.96 22.42 28.14
N THR A 546 9.27 22.26 27.04
CA THR A 546 8.96 20.91 26.52
C THR A 546 9.95 20.34 25.51
N ALA A 547 11.02 21.07 25.16
CA ALA A 547 12.00 20.67 24.16
C ALA A 547 13.36 20.39 24.84
N VAL A 548 13.84 19.15 24.74
CA VAL A 548 15.03 18.64 25.43
C VAL A 548 16.00 17.95 24.46
N ASN A 549 17.29 17.90 24.82
CA ASN A 549 18.31 17.25 24.03
C ASN A 549 18.34 15.72 24.22
N SER A 550 17.94 15.24 25.39
CA SER A 550 17.98 13.81 25.74
C SER A 550 16.62 13.35 26.27
N MET A 551 16.21 12.17 25.85
CA MET A 551 14.92 11.60 26.21
C MET A 551 15.00 10.07 26.34
N LEU A 552 14.45 9.56 27.44
CA LEU A 552 14.07 8.16 27.60
C LEU A 552 12.60 8.14 28.03
N SER A 553 11.71 7.57 27.23
CA SER A 553 10.30 7.48 27.58
C SER A 553 9.74 6.10 27.35
N THR A 554 8.73 5.73 28.14
CA THR A 554 7.92 4.52 27.95
C THR A 554 6.44 4.87 27.99
N SER A 555 5.65 4.23 27.15
CA SER A 555 4.20 4.27 27.19
C SER A 555 3.66 2.84 27.18
N ASN A 556 2.74 2.55 28.07
CA ASN A 556 2.16 1.23 28.24
C ASN A 556 0.64 1.35 28.25
N GLU A 557 -0.04 0.48 27.51
CA GLU A 557 -1.50 0.41 27.49
C GLU A 557 -1.95 -1.04 27.63
N LEU A 558 -2.84 -1.28 28.60
CA LEU A 558 -3.61 -2.52 28.70
C LEU A 558 -5.06 -2.22 28.34
N SER A 559 -5.59 -2.88 27.34
CA SER A 559 -6.91 -2.56 26.81
C SER A 559 -7.77 -3.79 26.55
N ILE A 560 -9.09 -3.58 26.66
CA ILE A 560 -10.14 -4.50 26.25
C ILE A 560 -10.71 -3.95 24.94
N TYR A 561 -10.57 -4.71 23.87
CA TYR A 561 -11.03 -4.35 22.53
C TYR A 561 -12.21 -5.22 22.12
N LYS A 562 -13.26 -4.60 21.58
CA LYS A 562 -14.43 -5.28 21.03
C LYS A 562 -14.79 -4.74 19.67
N SER A 563 -14.88 -5.64 18.68
CA SER A 563 -15.44 -5.30 17.36
C SER A 563 -16.96 -5.24 17.40
N LEU A 564 -17.52 -4.24 16.75
CA LEU A 564 -18.96 -4.02 16.59
C LEU A 564 -19.30 -4.22 15.09
N ASN A 565 -19.28 -5.47 14.63
CA ASN A 565 -19.37 -5.84 13.21
C ASN A 565 -20.57 -5.25 12.48
N LYS A 566 -21.74 -5.10 13.16
CA LYS A 566 -22.95 -4.49 12.56
C LYS A 566 -22.78 -3.04 12.12
N PHE A 567 -21.80 -2.32 12.68
CA PHE A 567 -21.60 -0.88 12.45
C PHE A 567 -20.26 -0.58 11.77
N ASN A 568 -19.50 -1.58 11.35
CA ASN A 568 -18.12 -1.43 10.92
C ASN A 568 -17.30 -0.57 11.90
N ALA A 569 -17.54 -0.80 13.20
CA ALA A 569 -16.99 0.00 14.28
C ALA A 569 -16.29 -0.89 15.32
N SER A 570 -15.50 -0.29 16.17
CA SER A 570 -14.87 -0.96 17.30
C SER A 570 -14.77 -0.02 18.50
N THR A 571 -14.77 -0.61 19.69
CA THR A 571 -14.54 0.10 20.95
C THR A 571 -13.36 -0.50 21.69
N GLU A 572 -12.57 0.34 22.34
CA GLU A 572 -11.45 -0.05 23.16
C GLU A 572 -11.45 0.74 24.46
N PHE A 573 -11.49 0.07 25.61
CA PHE A 573 -11.31 0.64 26.92
C PHE A 573 -9.94 0.25 27.44
N LYS A 574 -9.20 1.19 28.03
CA LYS A 574 -7.81 0.97 28.43
C LYS A 574 -7.46 1.65 29.74
N THR A 575 -6.47 1.08 30.39
CA THR A 575 -5.64 1.75 31.38
C THR A 575 -4.26 1.98 30.78
N PHE A 576 -3.59 3.06 31.18
CA PHE A 576 -2.28 3.39 30.68
C PHE A 576 -1.34 3.91 31.75
N PHE A 577 -0.06 3.72 31.48
CA PHE A 577 1.06 4.29 32.22
C PHE A 577 2.06 4.87 31.21
N ASP A 578 2.38 6.16 31.33
CA ASP A 578 3.46 6.79 30.62
C ASP A 578 4.51 7.29 31.60
N GLY A 579 5.78 7.20 31.27
CA GLY A 579 6.85 7.71 32.11
C GLY A 579 8.12 7.94 31.34
N GLY A 580 8.99 8.83 31.82
CA GLY A 580 10.25 9.08 31.18
C GLY A 580 11.14 10.09 31.87
N PHE A 581 12.40 10.10 31.43
CA PHE A 581 13.44 11.04 31.81
C PHE A 581 13.71 12.00 30.65
N PHE A 582 13.75 13.28 30.94
CA PHE A 582 13.89 14.35 29.95
C PHE A 582 14.90 15.40 30.44
N GLY A 583 15.85 15.76 29.63
CA GLY A 583 16.88 16.75 30.02
C GLY A 583 17.86 17.07 28.91
N ASP A 584 18.86 17.84 29.22
CA ASP A 584 19.95 18.16 28.31
C ASP A 584 20.95 16.99 28.21
N ASP A 585 21.03 16.18 29.27
CA ASP A 585 21.81 14.95 29.32
C ASP A 585 21.03 13.84 30.05
N PHE A 586 21.48 12.56 29.96
CA PHE A 586 20.90 11.42 30.68
C PHE A 586 21.32 11.35 32.17
N GLY A 587 21.90 12.42 32.76
CA GLY A 587 22.24 12.46 34.17
C GLY A 587 21.00 12.45 35.06
N LEU A 588 20.91 11.53 36.03
CA LEU A 588 19.78 11.43 36.97
C LEU A 588 19.55 12.70 37.80
N ASP A 589 20.60 13.49 38.00
CA ASP A 589 20.57 14.76 38.77
C ASP A 589 20.03 15.94 37.94
N THR A 590 20.12 15.85 36.63
CA THR A 590 19.79 16.94 35.69
C THR A 590 18.54 16.69 34.88
N ALA A 591 18.10 15.43 34.84
CA ALA A 591 16.92 15.02 34.07
C ALA A 591 15.65 15.11 34.90
N GLN A 592 14.60 15.65 34.30
CA GLN A 592 13.25 15.67 34.87
C GLN A 592 12.59 14.30 34.71
N LEU A 593 12.12 13.71 35.81
CA LEU A 593 11.31 12.50 35.81
C LEU A 593 9.82 12.87 35.76
N LEU A 594 9.15 12.41 34.70
CA LEU A 594 7.72 12.61 34.52
C LEU A 594 7.03 11.25 34.37
N ALA A 595 5.88 11.09 35.03
CA ALA A 595 5.07 9.90 34.85
C ALA A 595 3.58 10.19 35.05
N ASN A 596 2.74 9.34 34.48
CA ASN A 596 1.28 9.39 34.71
C ASN A 596 0.66 8.00 34.67
N VAL A 597 -0.52 7.92 35.27
CA VAL A 597 -1.43 6.78 35.17
C VAL A 597 -2.81 7.31 34.79
N GLY A 598 -3.51 6.61 33.91
CA GLY A 598 -4.81 7.07 33.44
C GLY A 598 -5.69 5.97 32.86
N LEU A 599 -6.92 6.40 32.56
CA LEU A 599 -7.93 5.61 31.87
C LEU A 599 -8.21 6.23 30.49
N GLY A 600 -8.61 5.42 29.54
CA GLY A 600 -8.94 5.91 28.21
C GLY A 600 -9.97 5.05 27.50
N ALA A 601 -10.60 5.65 26.48
CA ALA A 601 -11.52 4.99 25.58
C ALA A 601 -11.22 5.39 24.14
N CYS A 602 -11.36 4.43 23.24
CA CYS A 602 -11.32 4.66 21.79
C CYS A 602 -12.59 4.15 21.15
N PHE A 603 -13.08 4.91 20.20
CA PHE A 603 -14.11 4.49 19.26
C PHE A 603 -13.56 4.63 17.85
N SER A 604 -13.59 3.56 17.08
CA SER A 604 -13.18 3.57 15.68
C SER A 604 -14.32 3.12 14.80
N SER A 605 -14.54 3.79 13.69
CA SER A 605 -15.53 3.43 12.69
C SER A 605 -14.99 3.73 11.29
N THR A 606 -15.43 2.93 10.30
CA THR A 606 -15.09 3.19 8.90
C THR A 606 -16.20 4.02 8.28
N PHE A 607 -15.87 5.26 7.88
CA PHE A 607 -16.77 6.16 7.20
C PHE A 607 -16.19 6.54 5.84
N LEU A 608 -16.96 6.34 4.77
CA LEU A 608 -16.54 6.59 3.37
C LEU A 608 -15.19 5.93 3.00
N GLY A 609 -14.95 4.71 3.51
CA GLY A 609 -13.70 3.96 3.26
C GLY A 609 -12.49 4.48 4.04
N GLN A 610 -12.69 5.40 4.98
CA GLN A 610 -11.66 5.93 5.88
C GLN A 610 -11.95 5.53 7.32
N GLU A 611 -10.94 4.99 8.00
CA GLU A 611 -11.06 4.71 9.44
C GLU A 611 -10.94 6.03 10.21
N LEU A 612 -12.00 6.34 10.96
CA LEU A 612 -12.05 7.45 11.91
C LEU A 612 -11.95 6.88 13.31
N THR A 613 -10.95 7.31 14.06
CA THR A 613 -10.76 6.93 15.45
C THR A 613 -10.86 8.16 16.34
N LEU A 614 -11.82 8.16 17.23
CA LEU A 614 -11.93 9.10 18.35
C LEU A 614 -11.33 8.45 19.59
N ARG A 615 -10.46 9.17 20.28
CA ARG A 615 -9.82 8.72 21.51
C ARG A 615 -9.98 9.76 22.59
N ILE A 616 -10.33 9.32 23.79
CA ILE A 616 -10.44 10.12 25.01
C ILE A 616 -9.57 9.47 26.06
N ASP A 617 -8.61 10.20 26.61
CA ASP A 617 -7.73 9.75 27.68
C ASP A 617 -7.88 10.68 28.89
N PHE A 618 -7.81 10.11 30.08
CA PHE A 618 -7.86 10.83 31.34
C PHE A 618 -6.71 10.38 32.24
N PRO A 619 -5.55 11.09 32.21
CA PRO A 619 -4.49 10.91 33.18
C PRO A 619 -4.95 11.48 34.55
N PHE A 620 -5.28 10.61 35.49
CA PHE A 620 -5.80 11.03 36.78
C PHE A 620 -4.71 11.13 37.85
N ILE A 621 -3.56 10.48 37.69
CA ILE A 621 -2.38 10.62 38.55
C ILE A 621 -1.24 11.09 37.69
N THR A 622 -0.57 12.18 38.05
CA THR A 622 0.63 12.70 37.45
C THR A 622 1.75 12.83 38.48
N PHE A 623 2.97 12.56 38.05
CA PHE A 623 4.17 12.69 38.85
C PHE A 623 5.17 13.59 38.11
N SER A 624 5.55 14.69 38.75
CA SER A 624 6.52 15.65 38.25
C SER A 624 7.34 16.23 39.39
N ASP A 625 8.61 16.40 39.21
CA ASP A 625 9.51 17.03 40.18
C ASP A 625 9.41 16.46 41.59
N ARG A 626 9.32 15.12 41.69
CA ARG A 626 9.14 14.36 42.95
C ARG A 626 7.82 14.59 43.65
N THR A 627 6.88 15.26 43.01
CA THR A 627 5.50 15.50 43.54
C THR A 627 4.48 14.66 42.77
N LEU A 628 3.57 14.06 43.54
CA LEU A 628 2.45 13.34 42.98
C LEU A 628 1.19 14.23 43.06
N THR A 629 0.50 14.37 41.93
CA THR A 629 -0.71 15.20 41.84
C THR A 629 -1.86 14.34 41.33
N ILE A 630 -3.03 14.51 41.96
CA ILE A 630 -4.28 13.89 41.49
C ILE A 630 -5.01 14.92 40.64
N GLU A 631 -5.14 14.64 39.36
CA GLU A 631 -5.78 15.52 38.38
C GLU A 631 -7.29 15.30 38.34
N LYS A 632 -8.06 16.37 38.49
CA LYS A 632 -9.53 16.27 38.51
C LYS A 632 -10.22 16.58 37.17
N ARG A 633 -9.53 17.25 36.23
CA ARG A 633 -10.14 17.73 34.97
C ARG A 633 -9.21 17.71 33.77
N ASN A 634 -8.32 16.74 33.68
CA ASN A 634 -7.33 16.68 32.59
C ASN A 634 -7.76 15.70 31.49
N TRP A 635 -8.86 16.02 30.80
CA TRP A 635 -9.32 15.22 29.67
C TRP A 635 -8.55 15.56 28.40
N ILE A 636 -8.11 14.53 27.69
CA ILE A 636 -7.35 14.65 26.46
C ILE A 636 -8.14 14.01 25.33
N PHE A 637 -8.49 14.79 24.33
CA PHE A 637 -9.18 14.35 23.14
C PHE A 637 -8.20 14.22 21.97
N SER A 638 -8.35 13.19 21.17
CA SER A 638 -7.54 13.02 19.97
C SER A 638 -8.26 12.24 18.88
N PHE A 639 -7.95 12.58 17.63
CA PHE A 639 -8.49 11.94 16.43
C PHE A 639 -7.41 11.15 15.71
N GLN A 640 -7.81 10.06 15.04
CA GLN A 640 -6.96 9.22 14.18
C GLN A 640 -5.66 8.74 14.84
N ARG A 641 -5.78 8.09 15.97
CA ARG A 641 -4.63 7.70 16.74
C ARG A 641 -4.37 6.24 16.76
N SER A 642 -3.14 5.95 16.40
CA SER A 642 -2.51 4.68 16.77
C SER A 642 -1.54 4.90 17.94
N PHE A 643 -1.39 3.88 18.75
CA PHE A 643 -0.33 3.77 19.74
C PHE A 643 1.06 3.68 19.07
#